data_b1a01c0bf00de9b071439f4b455f21a5
#
_entry.id   b1a01c0bf00de9b071439f4b455f21a5
#
_cell.length_a   1.000
_cell.length_b   1.000
_cell.length_c   1.000
_cell.angle_alpha   90.00
_cell.angle_beta   90.00
_cell.angle_gamma   90.00
#
_symmetry.space_group_name_H-M   'P 1'
#
loop_
_entity.id
_entity.type
_entity.pdbx_description
1 polymer ?
#
loop_
_entity_poly.entity_id
_entity_poly.type
_entity_poly.pdbx_seq_one_letter_code
_entity_poly.pdbx_strand_id
1 'polypeptide(L)'
;MYQSACQAATTGSCVPGTGQQPDNERQSALIAQQPPTAPVEPDYSGFDIVKATQYGAIARVRELVESGWDVNQPDSETVTLLHWAAINNRRDIIRYFLEKGATVDAVGGELNATPLHWATRQGHLGAVVLLMAAGADPRIRDAEGCSCIHIAAQFAHTALVAYFIAKGVDPDLQDRGGMTALMWAAWKVCALDPVRLLLTLGANPAMVDYTHGNTALHWAILARNATAISTLVLKSKASLDVPNLRGETPLSMLESQTGAIWIGAKVMDRVKEAALTSQQRRSLVSKLRHDKRLRWWSMVACPFTAFYLAGIVFTVNTLYIIKFFLLGCLYAIFHTIGKALFDEHLMALLPLSVYLATKAWFYVTWLMYIDDAVPFTATVCFLISSLVLWVCFLKSWKGDPGIIRPTREQRFKTIIELSERGGIGFEPASFCSGCLVRRPIRSKHCSVCDRCVARFDHHCPWVGNCIGLKNHSYFMGFLWMLLIMCVWMLYGGSKYYVNQCNVQFDDFLGAMRAIGNCDAWVGWVMGNALLHMSWVILLTICQTYQVICLGMTTNERMNRGRYRHFQAKGGHSPFTRGPIQNLVDFLECSCFGLVQPKRVDWMNYYDYDAQTHQTIEKEPLLSVDCPDGMAGEHQYV
;
A
#
# COMPACT_ATOMS: atom_id res chain seq x y z
N MET A 1 -9.84 -19.44 -34.86
CA MET A 1 -8.82 -18.61 -35.52
C MET A 1 -8.42 -17.40 -34.70
N TYR A 2 -7.84 -17.58 -33.49
CA TYR A 2 -7.34 -16.47 -32.68
C TYR A 2 -6.16 -16.97 -31.81
N GLN A 3 -5.05 -17.34 -32.49
CA GLN A 3 -3.80 -17.72 -31.82
C GLN A 3 -2.56 -17.13 -32.52
N SER A 4 -2.60 -15.89 -32.95
CA SER A 4 -1.46 -15.27 -33.66
C SER A 4 -1.39 -13.76 -33.42
N ALA A 5 -1.17 -13.32 -32.19
CA ALA A 5 -0.81 -11.94 -31.93
C ALA A 5 -0.04 -11.72 -30.59
N CYS A 6 0.69 -12.71 -30.10
CA CYS A 6 1.51 -12.56 -28.88
C CYS A 6 2.92 -13.16 -29.06
N GLN A 7 3.56 -12.93 -30.21
CA GLN A 7 4.98 -13.29 -30.39
C GLN A 7 5.66 -12.29 -31.33
N ALA A 8 6.05 -11.12 -30.80
CA ALA A 8 7.12 -10.28 -31.37
C ALA A 8 7.42 -9.11 -30.44
N ALA A 9 8.18 -9.30 -29.39
CA ALA A 9 8.96 -8.24 -28.73
C ALA A 9 9.89 -8.84 -27.66
N THR A 10 10.89 -9.59 -28.09
CA THR A 10 12.11 -9.80 -27.28
C THR A 10 13.27 -9.96 -28.26
N THR A 11 14.08 -8.93 -28.38
CA THR A 11 15.54 -8.93 -28.57
C THR A 11 15.96 -7.51 -28.99
N GLY A 12 16.64 -6.82 -28.10
CA GLY A 12 17.28 -5.53 -28.34
C GLY A 12 18.28 -5.26 -27.22
N SER A 13 19.47 -5.85 -27.34
CA SER A 13 20.62 -5.59 -26.48
C SER A 13 21.13 -4.16 -26.66
N CYS A 14 21.26 -3.40 -25.56
CA CYS A 14 21.99 -2.13 -25.53
C CYS A 14 23.47 -2.38 -25.18
N VAL A 15 24.35 -1.93 -26.07
CA VAL A 15 25.80 -1.77 -25.83
C VAL A 15 26.07 -0.27 -25.67
N PRO A 16 26.89 0.18 -24.71
CA PRO A 16 27.22 1.60 -24.55
C PRO A 16 28.38 1.99 -25.47
N GLY A 17 28.17 3.00 -26.29
CA GLY A 17 29.18 3.65 -27.11
C GLY A 17 29.61 4.98 -26.55
N THR A 18 30.90 5.12 -26.26
CA THR A 18 31.63 6.33 -25.95
C THR A 18 31.95 7.11 -27.22
N GLY A 19 31.87 8.47 -27.16
CA GLY A 19 32.66 9.25 -28.10
C GLY A 19 32.09 10.60 -28.53
N GLN A 20 32.67 11.66 -27.97
CA GLN A 20 33.07 12.95 -28.58
C GLN A 20 32.02 13.83 -29.26
N GLN A 21 31.84 15.01 -28.67
CA GLN A 21 31.40 16.25 -29.34
C GLN A 21 32.41 16.71 -30.39
N PRO A 22 31.94 17.39 -31.46
CA PRO A 22 32.57 18.64 -31.81
C PRO A 22 31.60 19.80 -32.02
N ASP A 23 32.10 20.98 -31.70
CA ASP A 23 31.56 22.32 -31.84
C ASP A 23 30.82 22.62 -33.15
N ASN A 24 29.62 23.18 -33.02
CA ASN A 24 29.00 24.02 -34.05
C ASN A 24 28.07 25.07 -33.44
N GLU A 25 28.60 25.93 -32.60
CA GLU A 25 28.07 27.27 -32.36
C GLU A 25 28.54 28.15 -33.51
N ARG A 26 27.70 28.39 -34.52
CA ARG A 26 27.72 29.60 -35.39
C ARG A 26 26.82 29.54 -36.64
N GLN A 27 25.71 28.82 -36.61
CA GLN A 27 24.73 28.92 -37.73
C GLN A 27 23.24 28.99 -37.33
N SER A 28 22.91 29.32 -36.10
CA SER A 28 21.51 29.40 -35.61
C SER A 28 20.93 30.81 -35.54
N ALA A 29 21.43 31.74 -36.29
CA ALA A 29 21.02 33.16 -36.19
C ALA A 29 20.39 33.74 -37.48
N LEU A 30 19.70 32.95 -38.29
CA LEU A 30 18.95 33.49 -39.45
C LEU A 30 17.81 32.57 -39.92
N ILE A 31 17.05 31.95 -38.99
CA ILE A 31 15.71 31.46 -39.30
C ILE A 31 14.72 32.43 -38.67
N ALA A 32 14.25 33.36 -39.50
CA ALA A 32 13.18 34.28 -39.16
C ALA A 32 12.00 33.50 -38.58
N GLN A 33 11.51 33.96 -37.43
CA GLN A 33 10.29 33.50 -36.78
C GLN A 33 9.12 33.64 -37.77
N GLN A 34 8.77 32.55 -38.42
CA GLN A 34 7.42 32.43 -38.98
C GLN A 34 6.50 32.21 -37.76
N PRO A 35 5.39 32.96 -37.65
CA PRO A 35 4.40 32.67 -36.62
C PRO A 35 3.95 31.22 -36.79
N PRO A 36 3.68 30.47 -35.68
CA PRO A 36 3.19 29.10 -35.78
C PRO A 36 1.93 29.14 -36.66
N THR A 37 2.03 28.50 -37.81
CA THR A 37 0.85 28.25 -38.66
C THR A 37 -0.15 27.52 -37.78
N ALA A 38 -1.35 28.08 -37.62
CA ALA A 38 -2.45 27.43 -36.95
C ALA A 38 -2.57 26.00 -37.51
N PRO A 39 -2.82 24.99 -36.64
CA PRO A 39 -3.00 23.63 -37.12
C PRO A 39 -4.06 23.64 -38.21
N VAL A 40 -3.69 23.20 -39.40
CA VAL A 40 -4.66 23.04 -40.50
C VAL A 40 -5.66 21.98 -40.01
N GLU A 41 -6.89 22.42 -39.73
CA GLU A 41 -7.95 21.50 -39.37
C GLU A 41 -8.12 20.51 -40.53
N PRO A 42 -8.12 19.18 -40.27
CA PRO A 42 -8.33 18.19 -41.31
C PRO A 42 -9.68 18.43 -42.00
N ASP A 43 -9.69 18.46 -43.33
CA ASP A 43 -10.93 18.56 -44.10
C ASP A 43 -11.72 17.26 -44.02
N TYR A 44 -12.82 17.30 -43.30
CA TYR A 44 -13.75 16.15 -43.13
C TYR A 44 -14.98 16.23 -44.06
N SER A 45 -15.04 17.17 -44.98
CA SER A 45 -16.22 17.42 -45.85
C SER A 45 -16.61 16.19 -46.69
N GLY A 46 -15.63 15.38 -47.07
CA GLY A 46 -15.84 14.13 -47.82
C GLY A 46 -16.19 12.89 -46.98
N PHE A 47 -16.31 13.01 -45.65
CA PHE A 47 -16.59 11.85 -44.80
C PHE A 47 -18.06 11.51 -44.79
N ASP A 48 -18.36 10.20 -44.90
CA ASP A 48 -19.67 9.67 -44.55
C ASP A 48 -19.94 9.78 -43.03
N ILE A 49 -21.15 9.56 -42.61
CA ILE A 49 -21.58 9.73 -41.21
C ILE A 49 -20.80 8.78 -40.24
N VAL A 50 -20.49 7.56 -40.70
CA VAL A 50 -19.74 6.58 -39.89
C VAL A 50 -18.31 7.02 -39.70
N LYS A 51 -17.59 7.39 -40.77
CA LYS A 51 -16.23 7.92 -40.70
C LYS A 51 -16.18 9.22 -39.90
N ALA A 52 -17.10 10.16 -40.14
CA ALA A 52 -17.19 11.39 -39.38
C ALA A 52 -17.34 11.12 -37.88
N THR A 53 -18.14 10.11 -37.50
CA THR A 53 -18.32 9.68 -36.11
C THR A 53 -17.05 9.05 -35.55
N GLN A 54 -16.40 8.13 -36.29
CA GLN A 54 -15.16 7.45 -35.85
C GLN A 54 -14.03 8.44 -35.61
N TYR A 55 -13.85 9.42 -36.49
CA TYR A 55 -12.77 10.42 -36.41
C TYR A 55 -13.10 11.59 -35.49
N GLY A 56 -14.35 11.74 -35.05
CA GLY A 56 -14.74 12.80 -34.11
C GLY A 56 -15.08 14.13 -34.77
N ALA A 57 -15.39 14.13 -36.09
CA ALA A 57 -15.72 15.33 -36.84
C ALA A 57 -17.14 15.83 -36.52
N ILE A 58 -17.36 16.41 -35.33
CA ILE A 58 -18.67 16.80 -34.80
C ILE A 58 -19.42 17.77 -35.73
N ALA A 59 -18.73 18.70 -36.39
CA ALA A 59 -19.35 19.63 -37.33
C ALA A 59 -19.95 18.90 -38.53
N ARG A 60 -19.23 17.92 -39.11
CA ARG A 60 -19.71 17.10 -40.21
C ARG A 60 -20.87 16.16 -39.78
N VAL A 61 -20.77 15.58 -38.57
CA VAL A 61 -21.82 14.76 -37.98
C VAL A 61 -23.11 15.58 -37.85
N ARG A 62 -23.04 16.80 -37.33
CA ARG A 62 -24.19 17.69 -37.21
C ARG A 62 -24.84 17.99 -38.57
N GLU A 63 -24.02 18.39 -39.54
CA GLU A 63 -24.49 18.67 -40.91
C GLU A 63 -25.27 17.52 -41.51
N LEU A 64 -24.74 16.28 -41.40
CA LEU A 64 -25.37 15.08 -41.94
C LEU A 64 -26.67 14.70 -41.20
N VAL A 65 -26.69 14.81 -39.87
CA VAL A 65 -27.91 14.54 -39.07
C VAL A 65 -28.98 15.62 -39.33
N GLU A 66 -28.61 16.88 -39.42
CA GLU A 66 -29.53 17.98 -39.71
C GLU A 66 -30.06 17.93 -41.16
N SER A 67 -29.29 17.32 -42.10
CA SER A 67 -29.76 17.02 -43.44
C SER A 67 -30.77 15.86 -43.54
N GLY A 68 -31.11 15.22 -42.41
CA GLY A 68 -32.14 14.20 -42.30
C GLY A 68 -31.66 12.78 -42.07
N TRP A 69 -30.38 12.58 -41.68
CA TRP A 69 -29.92 11.24 -41.33
C TRP A 69 -30.51 10.79 -39.99
N ASP A 70 -31.10 9.60 -39.97
CA ASP A 70 -31.62 9.01 -38.73
C ASP A 70 -30.46 8.46 -37.86
N VAL A 71 -30.33 9.00 -36.63
CA VAL A 71 -29.30 8.60 -35.67
C VAL A 71 -29.42 7.15 -35.18
N ASN A 72 -30.61 6.55 -35.35
CA ASN A 72 -30.90 5.15 -34.98
C ASN A 72 -30.74 4.18 -36.14
N GLN A 73 -30.47 4.66 -37.35
CA GLN A 73 -30.29 3.79 -38.50
C GLN A 73 -29.03 2.93 -38.30
N PRO A 74 -29.19 1.59 -38.25
CA PRO A 74 -28.03 0.71 -38.17
C PRO A 74 -27.34 0.58 -39.53
N ASP A 75 -26.06 0.25 -39.50
CA ASP A 75 -25.30 -0.16 -40.68
C ASP A 75 -25.63 -1.60 -41.11
N SER A 76 -24.92 -2.14 -42.11
CA SER A 76 -25.09 -3.51 -42.61
C SER A 76 -24.84 -4.60 -41.57
N GLU A 77 -24.13 -4.28 -40.49
CA GLU A 77 -23.81 -5.19 -39.38
C GLU A 77 -24.66 -4.92 -38.14
N THR A 78 -25.79 -4.22 -38.29
CA THR A 78 -26.71 -3.82 -37.21
C THR A 78 -26.10 -2.87 -36.19
N VAL A 79 -24.95 -2.25 -36.49
CA VAL A 79 -24.24 -1.33 -35.62
C VAL A 79 -24.78 0.09 -35.80
N THR A 80 -25.17 0.77 -34.71
CA THR A 80 -25.62 2.16 -34.74
C THR A 80 -24.46 3.16 -34.62
N LEU A 81 -24.71 4.41 -34.99
CA LEU A 81 -23.72 5.51 -34.83
C LEU A 81 -23.26 5.66 -33.38
N LEU A 82 -24.13 5.36 -32.39
CA LEU A 82 -23.79 5.43 -30.98
C LEU A 82 -22.74 4.37 -30.57
N HIS A 83 -22.72 3.18 -31.21
CA HIS A 83 -21.66 2.20 -31.02
C HIS A 83 -20.31 2.74 -31.52
N TRP A 84 -20.29 3.33 -32.72
CA TRP A 84 -19.06 3.89 -33.29
C TRP A 84 -18.52 5.05 -32.48
N ALA A 85 -19.40 5.92 -31.95
CA ALA A 85 -18.99 7.01 -31.06
C ALA A 85 -18.46 6.46 -29.72
N ALA A 86 -19.06 5.38 -29.18
CA ALA A 86 -18.70 4.77 -27.90
C ALA A 86 -17.31 4.07 -27.95
N ILE A 87 -17.06 3.26 -29.00
CA ILE A 87 -15.79 2.54 -29.14
C ILE A 87 -14.60 3.49 -29.38
N ASN A 88 -14.86 4.66 -30.00
CA ASN A 88 -13.85 5.68 -30.29
C ASN A 88 -13.78 6.80 -29.25
N ASN A 89 -14.50 6.69 -28.12
CA ASN A 89 -14.55 7.66 -27.02
C ASN A 89 -14.91 9.10 -27.48
N ARG A 90 -15.80 9.25 -28.48
CA ARG A 90 -16.21 10.54 -29.02
C ARG A 90 -17.32 11.18 -28.18
N ARG A 91 -16.95 11.69 -27.00
CA ARG A 91 -17.87 12.15 -25.94
C ARG A 91 -18.87 13.21 -26.42
N ASP A 92 -18.42 14.16 -27.23
CA ASP A 92 -19.29 15.23 -27.73
C ASP A 92 -20.32 14.70 -28.75
N ILE A 93 -19.90 13.72 -29.58
CA ILE A 93 -20.79 13.05 -30.51
C ILE A 93 -21.77 12.14 -29.75
N ILE A 94 -21.32 11.43 -28.69
CA ILE A 94 -22.22 10.66 -27.82
C ILE A 94 -23.32 11.56 -27.25
N ARG A 95 -22.97 12.73 -26.67
CA ARG A 95 -23.94 13.68 -26.15
C ARG A 95 -24.93 14.13 -27.24
N TYR A 96 -24.41 14.52 -28.38
CA TYR A 96 -25.23 14.97 -29.50
C TYR A 96 -26.21 13.90 -29.99
N PHE A 97 -25.76 12.64 -30.13
CA PHE A 97 -26.65 11.56 -30.53
C PHE A 97 -27.73 11.26 -29.47
N LEU A 98 -27.37 11.28 -28.19
CA LEU A 98 -28.31 11.12 -27.09
C LEU A 98 -29.34 12.25 -27.05
N GLU A 99 -28.94 13.51 -27.29
CA GLU A 99 -29.83 14.66 -27.42
C GLU A 99 -30.78 14.54 -28.64
N LYS A 100 -30.33 13.87 -29.71
CA LYS A 100 -31.13 13.60 -30.90
C LYS A 100 -31.99 12.33 -30.78
N GLY A 101 -32.03 11.68 -29.62
CA GLY A 101 -32.89 10.53 -29.36
C GLY A 101 -32.31 9.19 -29.78
N ALA A 102 -30.98 9.04 -29.80
CA ALA A 102 -30.34 7.75 -30.05
C ALA A 102 -30.74 6.72 -28.98
N THR A 103 -31.04 5.50 -29.41
CA THR A 103 -31.37 4.38 -28.53
C THR A 103 -30.13 3.96 -27.76
N VAL A 104 -30.12 4.19 -26.44
CA VAL A 104 -28.95 4.00 -25.57
C VAL A 104 -28.48 2.55 -25.53
N ASP A 105 -29.42 1.61 -25.43
CA ASP A 105 -29.15 0.17 -25.32
C ASP A 105 -29.45 -0.57 -26.64
N ALA A 106 -29.27 0.10 -27.79
CA ALA A 106 -29.31 -0.57 -29.07
C ALA A 106 -28.36 -1.75 -29.11
N VAL A 107 -28.79 -2.89 -29.64
CA VAL A 107 -27.97 -4.11 -29.75
C VAL A 107 -27.50 -4.25 -31.19
N GLY A 108 -26.19 -4.47 -31.39
CA GLY A 108 -25.62 -4.55 -32.74
C GLY A 108 -24.29 -5.31 -32.80
N GLY A 109 -23.89 -5.59 -34.05
CA GLY A 109 -22.67 -6.34 -34.37
C GLY A 109 -22.77 -7.83 -34.09
N GLU A 110 -21.73 -8.59 -34.46
CA GLU A 110 -21.66 -10.05 -34.28
C GLU A 110 -21.89 -10.51 -32.83
N LEU A 111 -21.49 -9.70 -31.86
CA LEU A 111 -21.61 -10.01 -30.44
C LEU A 111 -22.94 -9.58 -29.84
N ASN A 112 -23.90 -9.04 -30.61
CA ASN A 112 -25.14 -8.50 -30.07
C ASN A 112 -24.89 -7.60 -28.83
N ALA A 113 -23.89 -6.75 -28.93
CA ALA A 113 -23.41 -5.89 -27.85
C ALA A 113 -24.06 -4.51 -27.90
N THR A 114 -24.17 -3.81 -26.76
CA THR A 114 -24.65 -2.43 -26.71
C THR A 114 -23.48 -1.43 -26.85
N PRO A 115 -23.74 -0.14 -27.12
CA PRO A 115 -22.69 0.90 -27.08
C PRO A 115 -21.90 0.90 -25.77
N LEU A 116 -22.57 0.60 -24.63
CA LEU A 116 -21.92 0.49 -23.32
C LEU A 116 -20.91 -0.66 -23.27
N HIS A 117 -21.19 -1.83 -23.87
CA HIS A 117 -20.24 -2.93 -24.00
C HIS A 117 -19.01 -2.52 -24.81
N TRP A 118 -19.20 -1.82 -25.92
CA TRP A 118 -18.14 -1.36 -26.79
C TRP A 118 -17.21 -0.36 -26.10
N ALA A 119 -17.77 0.65 -25.40
CA ALA A 119 -17.01 1.59 -24.59
C ALA A 119 -16.26 0.89 -23.45
N THR A 120 -16.92 -0.10 -22.81
CA THR A 120 -16.31 -0.87 -21.70
C THR A 120 -15.14 -1.72 -22.16
N ARG A 121 -15.25 -2.38 -23.32
CA ARG A 121 -14.20 -3.23 -23.89
C ARG A 121 -12.90 -2.43 -24.14
N GLN A 122 -13.03 -1.16 -24.56
CA GLN A 122 -11.90 -0.26 -24.80
C GLN A 122 -11.41 0.49 -23.54
N GLY A 123 -12.15 0.37 -22.43
CA GLY A 123 -11.78 1.06 -21.19
C GLY A 123 -12.13 2.56 -21.14
N HIS A 124 -13.01 3.03 -22.02
CA HIS A 124 -13.35 4.44 -22.16
C HIS A 124 -14.28 4.93 -21.05
N LEU A 125 -13.72 5.24 -19.88
CA LEU A 125 -14.47 5.68 -18.70
C LEU A 125 -15.40 6.86 -18.99
N GLY A 126 -14.94 7.86 -19.76
CA GLY A 126 -15.74 9.03 -20.09
C GLY A 126 -17.01 8.70 -20.92
N ALA A 127 -16.89 7.82 -21.91
CA ALA A 127 -18.01 7.33 -22.69
C ALA A 127 -18.98 6.49 -21.83
N VAL A 128 -18.43 5.58 -21.00
CA VAL A 128 -19.22 4.76 -20.06
C VAL A 128 -20.03 5.63 -19.11
N VAL A 129 -19.42 6.67 -18.53
CA VAL A 129 -20.11 7.60 -17.62
C VAL A 129 -21.27 8.31 -18.32
N LEU A 130 -21.07 8.79 -19.55
CA LEU A 130 -22.12 9.45 -20.34
C LEU A 130 -23.28 8.51 -20.67
N LEU A 131 -22.99 7.31 -21.15
CA LEU A 131 -24.00 6.30 -21.47
C LEU A 131 -24.79 5.87 -20.23
N MET A 132 -24.10 5.64 -19.11
CA MET A 132 -24.75 5.31 -17.82
C MET A 132 -25.61 6.48 -17.29
N ALA A 133 -25.19 7.72 -17.49
CA ALA A 133 -25.98 8.91 -17.15
C ALA A 133 -27.25 9.03 -18.02
N ALA A 134 -27.18 8.56 -19.28
CA ALA A 134 -28.32 8.49 -20.19
C ALA A 134 -29.23 7.28 -19.94
N GLY A 135 -28.94 6.45 -18.93
CA GLY A 135 -29.80 5.32 -18.54
C GLY A 135 -29.40 3.96 -19.13
N ALA A 136 -28.22 3.81 -19.71
CA ALA A 136 -27.73 2.51 -20.20
C ALA A 136 -27.74 1.44 -19.08
N ASP A 137 -28.23 0.23 -19.37
CA ASP A 137 -28.25 -0.88 -18.42
C ASP A 137 -26.98 -1.73 -18.53
N PRO A 138 -26.06 -1.67 -17.53
CA PRO A 138 -24.81 -2.44 -17.54
C PRO A 138 -25.01 -3.95 -17.34
N ARG A 139 -26.25 -4.43 -17.10
CA ARG A 139 -26.58 -5.84 -16.86
C ARG A 139 -26.97 -6.58 -18.14
N ILE A 140 -27.22 -5.86 -19.23
CA ILE A 140 -27.49 -6.48 -20.54
C ILE A 140 -26.32 -7.41 -20.88
N ARG A 141 -26.63 -8.55 -21.45
CA ARG A 141 -25.69 -9.58 -21.83
C ARG A 141 -25.49 -9.60 -23.33
N ASP A 142 -24.24 -9.70 -23.75
CA ASP A 142 -23.85 -9.91 -25.13
C ASP A 142 -24.10 -11.37 -25.59
N ALA A 143 -23.74 -11.71 -26.81
CA ALA A 143 -23.85 -13.05 -27.36
C ALA A 143 -23.05 -14.11 -26.60
N GLU A 144 -21.93 -13.72 -25.97
CA GLU A 144 -21.13 -14.59 -25.10
C GLU A 144 -21.76 -14.76 -23.70
N GLY A 145 -22.82 -14.01 -23.42
CA GLY A 145 -23.49 -13.98 -22.12
C GLY A 145 -22.81 -13.08 -21.09
N CYS A 146 -21.81 -12.29 -21.51
CA CYS A 146 -21.09 -11.36 -20.66
C CYS A 146 -21.85 -10.04 -20.51
N SER A 147 -21.91 -9.48 -19.33
CA SER A 147 -22.32 -8.11 -19.06
C SER A 147 -21.10 -7.19 -18.93
N CYS A 148 -21.33 -5.88 -18.85
CA CYS A 148 -20.24 -4.89 -18.82
C CYS A 148 -19.21 -5.13 -17.71
N ILE A 149 -19.61 -5.62 -16.51
CA ILE A 149 -18.67 -5.90 -15.42
C ILE A 149 -17.72 -7.06 -15.76
N HIS A 150 -18.20 -8.09 -16.50
CA HIS A 150 -17.35 -9.21 -16.94
C HIS A 150 -16.30 -8.74 -17.93
N ILE A 151 -16.72 -7.94 -18.92
CA ILE A 151 -15.83 -7.34 -19.92
C ILE A 151 -14.79 -6.43 -19.24
N ALA A 152 -15.22 -5.55 -18.33
CA ALA A 152 -14.30 -4.68 -17.60
C ALA A 152 -13.26 -5.48 -16.81
N ALA A 153 -13.66 -6.60 -16.19
CA ALA A 153 -12.75 -7.48 -15.45
C ALA A 153 -11.82 -8.26 -16.39
N GLN A 154 -12.31 -8.77 -17.52
CA GLN A 154 -11.57 -9.51 -18.52
C GLN A 154 -10.45 -8.67 -19.15
N PHE A 155 -10.70 -7.38 -19.41
CA PHE A 155 -9.75 -6.45 -20.00
C PHE A 155 -8.96 -5.60 -18.98
N ALA A 156 -9.08 -5.93 -17.69
CA ALA A 156 -8.37 -5.25 -16.59
C ALA A 156 -8.71 -3.75 -16.39
N HIS A 157 -9.88 -3.32 -16.83
CA HIS A 157 -10.33 -1.95 -16.64
C HIS A 157 -10.81 -1.71 -15.20
N THR A 158 -9.88 -1.62 -14.25
CA THR A 158 -10.17 -1.55 -12.81
C THR A 158 -11.05 -0.36 -12.43
N ALA A 159 -10.90 0.79 -13.08
CA ALA A 159 -11.74 1.97 -12.84
C ALA A 159 -13.21 1.70 -13.22
N LEU A 160 -13.45 1.01 -14.34
CA LEU A 160 -14.80 0.64 -14.78
C LEU A 160 -15.42 -0.41 -13.86
N VAL A 161 -14.66 -1.43 -13.44
CA VAL A 161 -15.12 -2.41 -12.44
C VAL A 161 -15.58 -1.70 -11.15
N ALA A 162 -14.77 -0.77 -10.65
CA ALA A 162 -15.13 0.00 -9.47
C ALA A 162 -16.38 0.87 -9.68
N TYR A 163 -16.48 1.52 -10.83
CA TYR A 163 -17.59 2.38 -11.18
C TYR A 163 -18.92 1.60 -11.28
N PHE A 164 -18.94 0.47 -12.00
CA PHE A 164 -20.16 -0.37 -12.11
C PHE A 164 -20.64 -0.87 -10.74
N ILE A 165 -19.72 -1.37 -9.89
CA ILE A 165 -20.09 -1.80 -8.54
C ILE A 165 -20.59 -0.62 -7.69
N ALA A 166 -19.96 0.55 -7.81
CA ALA A 166 -20.41 1.75 -7.10
C ALA A 166 -21.81 2.24 -7.57
N LYS A 167 -22.14 2.01 -8.84
CA LYS A 167 -23.50 2.26 -9.40
C LYS A 167 -24.51 1.13 -9.11
N GLY A 168 -24.14 0.12 -8.32
CA GLY A 168 -25.05 -0.92 -7.84
C GLY A 168 -25.09 -2.21 -8.66
N VAL A 169 -24.13 -2.42 -9.55
CA VAL A 169 -23.93 -3.73 -10.19
C VAL A 169 -23.39 -4.71 -9.16
N ASP A 170 -23.99 -5.91 -9.10
CA ASP A 170 -23.57 -6.97 -8.20
C ASP A 170 -22.17 -7.48 -8.60
N PRO A 171 -21.17 -7.46 -7.71
CA PRO A 171 -19.82 -7.99 -7.99
C PRO A 171 -19.82 -9.49 -8.27
N ASP A 172 -20.84 -10.22 -7.79
CA ASP A 172 -21.00 -11.67 -7.96
C ASP A 172 -21.95 -12.04 -9.10
N LEU A 173 -22.35 -11.08 -9.93
CA LEU A 173 -23.12 -11.35 -11.13
C LEU A 173 -22.42 -12.40 -11.99
N GLN A 174 -23.15 -13.47 -12.35
CA GLN A 174 -22.63 -14.56 -13.19
C GLN A 174 -23.03 -14.35 -14.65
N ASP A 175 -22.14 -14.66 -15.58
CA ASP A 175 -22.44 -14.74 -17.01
C ASP A 175 -23.22 -16.01 -17.36
N ARG A 176 -23.45 -16.29 -18.66
CA ARG A 176 -24.17 -17.49 -19.10
C ARG A 176 -23.47 -18.79 -18.66
N GLY A 177 -22.14 -18.79 -18.57
CA GLY A 177 -21.33 -19.94 -18.12
C GLY A 177 -21.21 -20.05 -16.61
N GLY A 178 -21.80 -19.12 -15.84
CA GLY A 178 -21.65 -19.06 -14.38
C GLY A 178 -20.38 -18.39 -13.91
N MET A 179 -19.59 -17.80 -14.81
CA MET A 179 -18.36 -17.11 -14.41
C MET A 179 -18.68 -15.72 -13.86
N THR A 180 -18.06 -15.38 -12.73
CA THR A 180 -18.10 -14.03 -12.14
C THR A 180 -17.00 -13.15 -12.70
N ALA A 181 -17.11 -11.84 -12.49
CA ALA A 181 -16.05 -10.88 -12.81
C ALA A 181 -14.71 -11.25 -12.12
N LEU A 182 -14.77 -11.81 -10.90
CA LEU A 182 -13.59 -12.29 -10.17
C LEU A 182 -12.90 -13.48 -10.87
N MET A 183 -13.68 -14.42 -11.42
CA MET A 183 -13.15 -15.56 -12.19
C MET A 183 -12.50 -15.10 -13.49
N TRP A 184 -13.15 -14.20 -14.23
CA TRP A 184 -12.62 -13.60 -15.45
C TRP A 184 -11.31 -12.85 -15.18
N ALA A 185 -11.27 -12.04 -14.13
CA ALA A 185 -10.05 -11.35 -13.70
C ALA A 185 -8.92 -12.32 -13.34
N ALA A 186 -9.23 -13.40 -12.61
CA ALA A 186 -8.26 -14.40 -12.21
C ALA A 186 -7.68 -15.18 -13.39
N TRP A 187 -8.49 -15.39 -14.45
CA TRP A 187 -8.11 -16.16 -15.62
C TRP A 187 -7.38 -15.33 -16.70
N LYS A 188 -7.89 -14.14 -17.06
CA LYS A 188 -7.43 -13.40 -18.26
C LYS A 188 -6.37 -12.34 -17.98
N VAL A 189 -6.24 -11.84 -16.76
CA VAL A 189 -5.43 -10.65 -16.49
C VAL A 189 -4.00 -11.00 -16.13
N CYS A 190 -3.06 -10.57 -16.95
CA CYS A 190 -1.63 -10.80 -16.73
C CYS A 190 -0.88 -9.62 -16.12
N ALA A 191 -1.36 -8.38 -16.25
CA ALA A 191 -0.59 -7.17 -15.93
C ALA A 191 -1.15 -6.30 -14.80
N LEU A 192 -2.46 -6.14 -14.69
CA LEU A 192 -3.12 -5.36 -13.65
C LEU A 192 -4.01 -6.28 -12.82
N ASP A 193 -4.15 -6.00 -11.53
CA ASP A 193 -4.83 -6.87 -10.57
C ASP A 193 -6.25 -6.36 -10.22
N PRO A 194 -7.30 -6.60 -11.04
CA PRO A 194 -8.68 -6.36 -10.65
C PRO A 194 -9.16 -7.34 -9.57
N VAL A 195 -8.47 -8.48 -9.35
CA VAL A 195 -8.82 -9.48 -8.33
C VAL A 195 -8.82 -8.86 -6.94
N ARG A 196 -7.77 -8.11 -6.60
CA ARG A 196 -7.69 -7.42 -5.31
C ARG A 196 -8.79 -6.38 -5.15
N LEU A 197 -9.09 -5.63 -6.20
CA LEU A 197 -10.15 -4.63 -6.20
C LEU A 197 -11.52 -5.28 -5.98
N LEU A 198 -11.86 -6.31 -6.75
CA LEU A 198 -13.12 -7.06 -6.65
C LEU A 198 -13.32 -7.63 -5.24
N LEU A 199 -12.28 -8.26 -4.66
CA LEU A 199 -12.33 -8.77 -3.28
C LEU A 199 -12.53 -7.64 -2.25
N THR A 200 -11.91 -6.47 -2.46
CA THR A 200 -12.08 -5.30 -1.59
C THR A 200 -13.49 -4.71 -1.69
N LEU A 201 -14.13 -4.81 -2.86
CA LEU A 201 -15.50 -4.38 -3.12
C LEU A 201 -16.55 -5.43 -2.71
N GLY A 202 -16.13 -6.59 -2.26
CA GLY A 202 -16.99 -7.61 -1.64
C GLY A 202 -17.33 -8.80 -2.53
N ALA A 203 -16.61 -9.01 -3.63
CA ALA A 203 -16.77 -10.22 -4.46
C ALA A 203 -16.48 -11.49 -3.66
N ASN A 204 -17.33 -12.51 -3.84
CA ASN A 204 -17.25 -13.78 -3.14
C ASN A 204 -16.31 -14.76 -3.85
N PRO A 205 -15.17 -15.14 -3.26
CA PRO A 205 -14.20 -16.06 -3.88
C PRO A 205 -14.66 -17.51 -3.91
N ALA A 206 -15.77 -17.85 -3.23
CA ALA A 206 -16.30 -19.22 -3.13
C ALA A 206 -17.31 -19.57 -4.24
N MET A 207 -17.70 -18.61 -5.08
CA MET A 207 -18.57 -18.89 -6.22
C MET A 207 -17.92 -19.87 -7.18
N VAL A 208 -18.75 -20.70 -7.84
CA VAL A 208 -18.30 -21.68 -8.84
C VAL A 208 -18.99 -21.43 -10.19
N ASP A 209 -18.29 -21.71 -11.28
CA ASP A 209 -18.88 -21.68 -12.62
C ASP A 209 -19.75 -22.92 -12.89
N TYR A 210 -20.69 -22.80 -13.82
CA TYR A 210 -21.62 -23.90 -14.13
C TYR A 210 -20.99 -25.00 -14.99
N THR A 211 -19.96 -24.66 -15.77
CA THR A 211 -19.39 -25.57 -16.76
C THR A 211 -18.40 -26.55 -16.16
N HIS A 212 -17.53 -26.08 -15.24
CA HIS A 212 -16.45 -26.87 -14.67
C HIS A 212 -16.56 -27.01 -13.15
N GLY A 213 -17.42 -26.24 -12.48
CA GLY A 213 -17.46 -26.14 -11.02
C GLY A 213 -16.20 -25.48 -10.45
N ASN A 214 -15.49 -24.70 -11.23
CA ASN A 214 -14.25 -24.05 -10.83
C ASN A 214 -14.53 -22.78 -10.03
N THR A 215 -13.79 -22.57 -8.96
CA THR A 215 -13.72 -21.28 -8.25
C THR A 215 -12.74 -20.34 -8.95
N ALA A 216 -12.71 -19.08 -8.54
CA ALA A 216 -11.73 -18.10 -9.01
C ALA A 216 -10.28 -18.58 -8.77
N LEU A 217 -10.02 -19.36 -7.71
CA LEU A 217 -8.70 -19.91 -7.43
C LEU A 217 -8.30 -21.03 -8.42
N HIS A 218 -9.23 -21.90 -8.81
CA HIS A 218 -8.99 -22.88 -9.87
C HIS A 218 -8.59 -22.20 -11.17
N TRP A 219 -9.35 -21.17 -11.58
CA TRP A 219 -9.06 -20.40 -12.79
C TRP A 219 -7.71 -19.68 -12.72
N ALA A 220 -7.34 -19.11 -11.55
CA ALA A 220 -6.03 -18.51 -11.34
C ALA A 220 -4.88 -19.50 -11.50
N ILE A 221 -5.06 -20.75 -11.01
CA ILE A 221 -4.04 -21.81 -11.13
C ILE A 221 -3.90 -22.27 -12.57
N LEU A 222 -5.03 -22.50 -13.28
CA LEU A 222 -5.05 -22.87 -14.68
C LEU A 222 -4.36 -21.81 -15.57
N ALA A 223 -4.58 -20.53 -15.26
CA ALA A 223 -3.95 -19.42 -15.96
C ALA A 223 -2.50 -19.14 -15.53
N ARG A 224 -2.00 -19.83 -14.50
CA ARG A 224 -0.69 -19.55 -13.86
C ARG A 224 -0.52 -18.10 -13.39
N ASN A 225 -1.62 -17.49 -12.95
CA ASN A 225 -1.63 -16.11 -12.47
C ASN A 225 -1.16 -16.04 -11.02
N ALA A 226 0.16 -15.87 -10.82
CA ALA A 226 0.79 -15.85 -9.50
C ALA A 226 0.22 -14.73 -8.59
N THR A 227 -0.11 -13.57 -9.15
CA THR A 227 -0.66 -12.43 -8.42
C THR A 227 -2.06 -12.72 -7.89
N ALA A 228 -2.93 -13.28 -8.74
CA ALA A 228 -4.27 -13.69 -8.36
C ALA A 228 -4.23 -14.81 -7.30
N ILE A 229 -3.39 -15.84 -7.50
CA ILE A 229 -3.21 -16.93 -6.52
C ILE A 229 -2.76 -16.38 -5.18
N SER A 230 -1.73 -15.52 -5.16
CA SER A 230 -1.24 -14.91 -3.93
C SER A 230 -2.33 -14.10 -3.21
N THR A 231 -3.11 -13.34 -3.96
CA THR A 231 -4.20 -12.52 -3.40
C THR A 231 -5.34 -13.38 -2.86
N LEU A 232 -5.76 -14.40 -3.62
CA LEU A 232 -6.84 -15.31 -3.23
C LEU A 232 -6.46 -16.17 -2.01
N VAL A 233 -5.26 -16.73 -1.99
CA VAL A 233 -4.80 -17.61 -0.90
C VAL A 233 -4.44 -16.84 0.37
N LEU A 234 -3.69 -15.73 0.23
CA LEU A 234 -3.12 -15.03 1.39
C LEU A 234 -4.04 -13.94 1.96
N LYS A 235 -4.79 -13.23 1.11
CA LYS A 235 -5.65 -12.11 1.54
C LYS A 235 -7.10 -12.51 1.75
N SER A 236 -7.74 -13.15 0.77
CA SER A 236 -9.15 -13.53 0.88
C SER A 236 -9.37 -14.84 1.62
N LYS A 237 -8.31 -15.62 1.87
CA LYS A 237 -8.39 -16.96 2.49
C LYS A 237 -9.37 -17.87 1.73
N ALA A 238 -9.35 -17.81 0.38
CA ALA A 238 -10.13 -18.71 -0.46
C ALA A 238 -9.89 -20.16 -0.05
N SER A 239 -10.95 -20.98 -0.06
CA SER A 239 -10.84 -22.40 0.31
C SER A 239 -9.95 -23.13 -0.69
N LEU A 240 -9.06 -23.98 -0.15
CA LEU A 240 -8.19 -24.86 -0.92
C LEU A 240 -8.82 -26.25 -1.17
N ASP A 241 -9.94 -26.54 -0.51
CA ASP A 241 -10.50 -27.89 -0.42
C ASP A 241 -11.80 -28.09 -1.23
N VAL A 242 -12.27 -27.06 -1.94
CA VAL A 242 -13.48 -27.14 -2.77
C VAL A 242 -13.18 -27.90 -4.05
N PRO A 243 -13.78 -29.10 -4.30
CA PRO A 243 -13.56 -29.83 -5.55
C PRO A 243 -14.34 -29.20 -6.70
N ASN A 244 -13.76 -29.21 -7.90
CA ASN A 244 -14.46 -28.93 -9.14
C ASN A 244 -15.22 -30.19 -9.65
N LEU A 245 -15.91 -30.09 -10.79
CA LEU A 245 -16.66 -31.22 -11.36
C LEU A 245 -15.76 -32.40 -11.79
N ARG A 246 -14.43 -32.20 -11.88
CA ARG A 246 -13.46 -33.28 -12.12
C ARG A 246 -12.93 -33.89 -10.82
N GLY A 247 -13.39 -33.41 -9.65
CA GLY A 247 -12.88 -33.83 -8.35
C GLY A 247 -11.53 -33.20 -7.97
N GLU A 248 -10.99 -32.28 -8.77
CA GLU A 248 -9.75 -31.60 -8.47
C GLU A 248 -9.99 -30.45 -7.50
N THR A 249 -9.17 -30.35 -6.46
CA THR A 249 -9.20 -29.21 -5.53
C THR A 249 -8.06 -28.23 -5.84
N PRO A 250 -8.18 -26.94 -5.50
CA PRO A 250 -7.05 -26.01 -5.63
C PRO A 250 -5.79 -26.51 -4.92
N LEU A 251 -5.95 -27.22 -3.79
CA LEU A 251 -4.84 -27.84 -3.06
C LEU A 251 -4.12 -28.87 -3.92
N SER A 252 -4.84 -29.86 -4.47
CA SER A 252 -4.26 -30.92 -5.32
C SER A 252 -3.59 -30.35 -6.57
N MET A 253 -4.20 -29.32 -7.18
CA MET A 253 -3.64 -28.65 -8.34
C MET A 253 -2.33 -27.89 -8.02
N LEU A 254 -2.23 -27.25 -6.85
CA LEU A 254 -1.03 -26.56 -6.40
C LEU A 254 0.07 -27.54 -5.97
N GLU A 255 -0.30 -28.66 -5.35
CA GLU A 255 0.64 -29.73 -4.98
C GLU A 255 1.28 -30.40 -6.21
N SER A 256 0.51 -30.62 -7.26
CA SER A 256 1.05 -31.18 -8.52
C SER A 256 2.07 -30.25 -9.19
N GLN A 257 2.08 -28.97 -8.82
CA GLN A 257 3.00 -27.93 -9.30
C GLN A 257 4.09 -27.57 -8.27
N THR A 258 4.32 -28.44 -7.26
CA THR A 258 5.41 -28.26 -6.31
C THR A 258 6.76 -28.16 -7.04
N GLY A 259 7.49 -27.06 -6.79
CA GLY A 259 8.75 -26.75 -7.48
C GLY A 259 8.62 -25.75 -8.64
N ALA A 260 7.41 -25.33 -8.99
CA ALA A 260 7.23 -24.29 -9.99
C ALA A 260 7.70 -22.91 -9.45
N ILE A 261 8.69 -22.33 -10.13
CA ILE A 261 9.36 -21.07 -9.74
C ILE A 261 8.37 -19.89 -9.68
N TRP A 262 7.26 -19.96 -10.43
CA TRP A 262 6.27 -18.89 -10.53
C TRP A 262 5.32 -18.80 -9.32
N ILE A 263 5.27 -19.83 -8.46
CA ILE A 263 4.47 -19.81 -7.23
C ILE A 263 5.30 -19.23 -6.10
N GLY A 264 4.85 -18.14 -5.49
CA GLY A 264 5.54 -17.50 -4.40
C GLY A 264 5.69 -18.41 -3.17
N ALA A 265 6.85 -18.35 -2.49
CA ALA A 265 7.17 -19.18 -1.32
C ALA A 265 6.08 -19.15 -0.23
N LYS A 266 5.50 -17.98 0.05
CA LYS A 266 4.41 -17.82 1.04
C LYS A 266 3.14 -18.60 0.69
N VAL A 267 2.82 -18.70 -0.60
CA VAL A 267 1.68 -19.52 -1.07
C VAL A 267 1.99 -20.97 -0.86
N MET A 268 3.20 -21.42 -1.23
CA MET A 268 3.64 -22.80 -1.05
C MET A 268 3.68 -23.23 0.43
N ASP A 269 4.10 -22.33 1.32
CA ASP A 269 4.05 -22.61 2.77
C ASP A 269 2.62 -22.81 3.25
N ARG A 270 1.67 -22.02 2.71
CA ARG A 270 0.24 -22.17 3.03
C ARG A 270 -0.33 -23.48 2.48
N VAL A 271 0.06 -23.87 1.27
CA VAL A 271 -0.31 -25.16 0.66
C VAL A 271 0.22 -26.33 1.49
N LYS A 272 1.51 -26.31 1.86
CA LYS A 272 2.11 -27.32 2.74
C LYS A 272 1.42 -27.41 4.09
N GLU A 273 1.04 -26.27 4.69
CA GLU A 273 0.29 -26.23 5.95
C GLU A 273 -1.09 -26.91 5.80
N ALA A 274 -1.78 -26.68 4.67
CA ALA A 274 -3.08 -27.29 4.39
C ALA A 274 -2.97 -28.80 4.11
N ALA A 275 -1.91 -29.23 3.42
CA ALA A 275 -1.66 -30.64 3.07
C ALA A 275 -1.30 -31.54 4.28
N LEU A 276 -0.93 -30.96 5.44
CA LEU A 276 -0.55 -31.74 6.61
C LEU A 276 -1.73 -32.52 7.18
N THR A 277 -1.58 -33.85 7.20
CA THR A 277 -2.57 -34.76 7.76
C THR A 277 -2.70 -34.62 9.27
N SER A 278 -3.86 -34.96 9.82
CA SER A 278 -4.13 -34.93 11.28
C SER A 278 -3.14 -35.75 12.11
N GLN A 279 -2.54 -36.79 11.52
CA GLN A 279 -1.56 -37.65 12.17
C GLN A 279 -0.17 -36.99 12.27
N GLN A 280 0.25 -36.24 11.26
CA GLN A 280 1.50 -35.46 11.29
C GLN A 280 1.43 -34.26 12.27
N ARG A 281 0.24 -33.78 12.60
CA ARG A 281 0.01 -32.69 13.58
C ARG A 281 0.20 -33.16 15.05
N ARG A 282 0.33 -34.45 15.35
CA ARG A 282 0.47 -34.95 16.73
C ARG A 282 1.87 -34.85 17.33
N SER A 283 2.90 -34.71 16.52
CA SER A 283 4.28 -34.48 17.00
C SER A 283 4.41 -33.12 17.73
N LEU A 284 5.18 -33.07 18.84
CA LEU A 284 5.47 -31.84 19.58
C LEU A 284 6.07 -30.76 18.69
N VAL A 285 7.00 -31.13 17.80
CA VAL A 285 7.61 -30.23 16.82
C VAL A 285 6.58 -29.71 15.83
N SER A 286 5.66 -30.56 15.37
CA SER A 286 4.56 -30.16 14.49
C SER A 286 3.57 -29.23 15.20
N LYS A 287 3.25 -29.49 16.49
CA LYS A 287 2.42 -28.57 17.29
C LYS A 287 3.08 -27.21 17.45
N LEU A 288 4.38 -27.16 17.79
CA LEU A 288 5.16 -25.92 17.87
C LEU A 288 5.17 -25.17 16.54
N ARG A 289 5.25 -25.87 15.41
CA ARG A 289 5.31 -25.27 14.07
C ARG A 289 3.96 -24.79 13.56
N HIS A 290 2.83 -25.38 13.98
CA HIS A 290 1.50 -25.11 13.42
C HIS A 290 0.55 -24.40 14.38
N ASP A 291 0.77 -24.45 15.70
CA ASP A 291 -0.02 -23.69 16.67
C ASP A 291 0.42 -22.22 16.66
N LYS A 292 -0.47 -21.36 16.12
CA LYS A 292 -0.22 -19.92 16.02
C LYS A 292 -0.03 -19.24 17.38
N ARG A 293 -0.75 -19.69 18.43
CA ARG A 293 -0.61 -19.12 19.78
C ARG A 293 0.71 -19.51 20.39
N LEU A 294 1.07 -20.78 20.27
CA LEU A 294 2.32 -21.31 20.83
C LEU A 294 3.54 -20.67 20.13
N ARG A 295 3.52 -20.54 18.80
CA ARG A 295 4.58 -19.83 18.05
C ARG A 295 4.70 -18.36 18.46
N TRP A 296 3.57 -17.69 18.66
CA TRP A 296 3.58 -16.30 19.10
C TRP A 296 4.22 -16.16 20.49
N TRP A 297 3.82 -17.00 21.46
CA TRP A 297 4.42 -16.99 22.79
C TRP A 297 5.90 -17.39 22.78
N SER A 298 6.28 -18.38 21.97
CA SER A 298 7.68 -18.76 21.78
C SER A 298 8.52 -17.61 21.21
N MET A 299 7.96 -16.85 20.24
CA MET A 299 8.62 -15.68 19.67
C MET A 299 8.82 -14.58 20.70
N VAL A 300 7.83 -14.35 21.57
CA VAL A 300 7.94 -13.34 22.64
C VAL A 300 8.94 -13.80 23.71
N ALA A 301 8.91 -15.07 24.12
CA ALA A 301 9.77 -15.61 25.17
C ALA A 301 11.25 -15.74 24.75
N CYS A 302 11.50 -15.98 23.47
CA CYS A 302 12.84 -16.23 22.93
C CYS A 302 13.86 -15.13 23.29
N PRO A 303 13.61 -13.82 23.10
CA PRO A 303 14.53 -12.76 23.50
C PRO A 303 14.76 -12.66 25.01
N PHE A 304 13.72 -12.96 25.84
CA PHE A 304 13.88 -12.97 27.30
C PHE A 304 14.88 -14.04 27.73
N THR A 305 14.73 -15.24 27.18
CA THR A 305 15.62 -16.36 27.45
C THR A 305 17.02 -16.12 26.91
N ALA A 306 17.14 -15.59 25.69
CA ALA A 306 18.42 -15.28 25.06
C ALA A 306 19.21 -14.23 25.86
N PHE A 307 18.54 -13.18 26.31
CA PHE A 307 19.16 -12.11 27.12
C PHE A 307 19.67 -12.66 28.45
N TYR A 308 18.85 -13.47 29.13
CA TYR A 308 19.20 -14.10 30.38
C TYR A 308 20.41 -15.04 30.25
N LEU A 309 20.37 -15.95 29.28
CA LEU A 309 21.48 -16.88 29.05
C LEU A 309 22.78 -16.17 28.66
N ALA A 310 22.71 -15.12 27.86
CA ALA A 310 23.87 -14.30 27.55
C ALA A 310 24.45 -13.64 28.81
N GLY A 311 23.61 -13.13 29.71
CA GLY A 311 24.04 -12.60 31.00
C GLY A 311 24.73 -13.66 31.85
N ILE A 312 24.19 -14.88 31.94
CA ILE A 312 24.80 -16.01 32.67
C ILE A 312 26.20 -16.31 32.08
N VAL A 313 26.35 -16.35 30.76
CA VAL A 313 27.68 -16.59 30.15
C VAL A 313 28.74 -15.60 30.65
N PHE A 314 28.34 -14.33 30.87
CA PHE A 314 29.27 -13.34 31.44
C PHE A 314 29.59 -13.59 32.94
N THR A 315 28.65 -14.17 33.71
CA THR A 315 28.85 -14.44 35.15
C THR A 315 29.73 -15.67 35.41
N VAL A 316 29.83 -16.62 34.46
CA VAL A 316 30.67 -17.81 34.62
C VAL A 316 32.14 -17.43 34.69
N ASN A 317 32.88 -17.93 35.67
CA ASN A 317 34.29 -17.66 35.83
C ASN A 317 35.14 -18.52 34.87
N THR A 318 35.25 -18.06 33.61
CA THR A 318 36.04 -18.70 32.55
C THR A 318 36.78 -17.66 31.71
N LEU A 319 37.71 -18.13 30.85
CA LEU A 319 38.44 -17.27 29.91
C LEU A 319 37.46 -16.54 28.95
N TYR A 320 37.71 -15.29 28.65
CA TYR A 320 36.88 -14.50 27.74
C TYR A 320 36.70 -15.15 26.37
N ILE A 321 37.71 -15.83 25.83
CA ILE A 321 37.63 -16.56 24.58
C ILE A 321 36.53 -17.64 24.62
N ILE A 322 36.39 -18.33 25.77
CA ILE A 322 35.31 -19.33 25.98
C ILE A 322 33.95 -18.63 26.06
N LYS A 323 33.88 -17.48 26.75
CA LYS A 323 32.63 -16.69 26.80
C LYS A 323 32.17 -16.27 25.41
N PHE A 324 33.07 -15.77 24.56
CA PHE A 324 32.74 -15.42 23.18
C PHE A 324 32.33 -16.62 22.34
N PHE A 325 32.96 -17.77 22.51
CA PHE A 325 32.58 -19.01 21.87
C PHE A 325 31.14 -19.46 22.29
N LEU A 326 30.85 -19.42 23.60
CA LEU A 326 29.53 -19.75 24.13
C LEU A 326 28.44 -18.79 23.61
N LEU A 327 28.71 -17.49 23.52
CA LEU A 327 27.81 -16.52 22.94
C LEU A 327 27.58 -16.80 21.44
N GLY A 328 28.62 -17.21 20.71
CA GLY A 328 28.48 -17.65 19.31
C GLY A 328 27.59 -18.89 19.16
N CYS A 329 27.78 -19.88 20.04
CA CYS A 329 26.89 -21.07 20.08
C CYS A 329 25.44 -20.68 20.42
N LEU A 330 25.24 -19.81 21.41
CA LEU A 330 23.93 -19.32 21.80
C LEU A 330 23.23 -18.62 20.61
N TYR A 331 23.95 -17.73 19.93
CA TYR A 331 23.45 -17.08 18.72
C TYR A 331 23.05 -18.10 17.64
N ALA A 332 23.90 -19.08 17.35
CA ALA A 332 23.63 -20.11 16.34
C ALA A 332 22.37 -20.93 16.70
N ILE A 333 22.20 -21.28 17.97
CA ILE A 333 21.01 -21.99 18.46
C ILE A 333 19.75 -21.15 18.23
N PHE A 334 19.71 -19.91 18.71
CA PHE A 334 18.53 -19.04 18.55
C PHE A 334 18.25 -18.69 17.10
N HIS A 335 19.27 -18.51 16.29
CA HIS A 335 19.14 -18.28 14.86
C HIS A 335 18.51 -19.48 14.13
N THR A 336 18.97 -20.69 14.47
CA THR A 336 18.43 -21.93 13.90
C THR A 336 16.97 -22.16 14.34
N ILE A 337 16.66 -21.95 15.63
CA ILE A 337 15.29 -21.99 16.15
C ILE A 337 14.43 -20.97 15.44
N GLY A 338 14.92 -19.74 15.26
CA GLY A 338 14.21 -18.67 14.57
C GLY A 338 13.84 -19.06 13.14
N LYS A 339 14.80 -19.57 12.36
CA LYS A 339 14.54 -20.06 11.00
C LYS A 339 13.60 -21.25 10.92
N ALA A 340 13.64 -22.15 11.92
CA ALA A 340 12.83 -23.37 11.92
C ALA A 340 11.36 -23.13 12.33
N LEU A 341 11.12 -22.18 13.26
CA LEU A 341 9.81 -22.00 13.89
C LEU A 341 9.06 -20.74 13.46
N PHE A 342 9.78 -19.67 13.05
CA PHE A 342 9.18 -18.36 12.82
C PHE A 342 9.15 -18.01 11.34
N ASP A 343 7.97 -17.61 10.87
CA ASP A 343 7.78 -17.03 9.54
C ASP A 343 8.13 -15.52 9.55
N GLU A 344 8.21 -14.91 8.36
CA GLU A 344 8.52 -13.48 8.22
C GLU A 344 7.56 -12.57 9.01
N HIS A 345 6.30 -12.98 9.16
CA HIS A 345 5.31 -12.19 9.89
C HIS A 345 5.60 -12.20 11.40
N LEU A 346 6.01 -13.34 11.96
CA LEU A 346 6.42 -13.45 13.36
C LEU A 346 7.77 -12.77 13.59
N MET A 347 8.71 -12.91 12.66
CA MET A 347 10.00 -12.22 12.73
C MET A 347 9.85 -10.68 12.74
N ALA A 348 8.78 -10.13 12.15
CA ALA A 348 8.47 -8.71 12.26
C ALA A 348 8.16 -8.25 13.71
N LEU A 349 7.82 -9.18 14.62
CA LEU A 349 7.61 -8.89 16.04
C LEU A 349 8.89 -8.96 16.88
N LEU A 350 10.00 -9.44 16.32
CA LEU A 350 11.27 -9.59 17.04
C LEU A 350 11.74 -8.29 17.70
N PRO A 351 11.76 -7.12 17.03
CA PRO A 351 12.20 -5.88 17.65
C PRO A 351 11.35 -5.51 18.88
N LEU A 352 10.04 -5.67 18.80
CA LEU A 352 9.13 -5.45 19.93
C LEU A 352 9.43 -6.40 21.09
N SER A 353 9.66 -7.69 20.81
CA SER A 353 9.97 -8.70 21.83
C SER A 353 11.32 -8.44 22.50
N VAL A 354 12.33 -8.03 21.73
CA VAL A 354 13.64 -7.61 22.26
C VAL A 354 13.50 -6.39 23.17
N TYR A 355 12.71 -5.39 22.77
CA TYR A 355 12.44 -4.23 23.61
C TYR A 355 11.79 -4.64 24.95
N LEU A 356 10.77 -5.49 24.93
CA LEU A 356 10.09 -5.97 26.14
C LEU A 356 11.04 -6.76 27.04
N ALA A 357 11.87 -7.62 26.45
CA ALA A 357 12.87 -8.41 27.19
C ALA A 357 13.91 -7.53 27.88
N THR A 358 14.49 -6.57 27.16
CA THR A 358 15.49 -5.65 27.74
C THR A 358 14.89 -4.82 28.88
N LYS A 359 13.63 -4.35 28.71
CA LYS A 359 12.97 -3.60 29.78
C LYS A 359 12.68 -4.47 31.01
N ALA A 360 12.20 -5.69 30.86
CA ALA A 360 11.98 -6.58 31.98
C ALA A 360 13.26 -6.82 32.79
N TRP A 361 14.38 -7.10 32.10
CA TRP A 361 15.67 -7.32 32.76
C TRP A 361 16.23 -6.02 33.38
N PHE A 362 15.94 -4.84 32.82
CA PHE A 362 16.28 -3.56 33.46
C PHE A 362 15.57 -3.42 34.81
N TYR A 363 14.27 -3.74 34.89
CA TYR A 363 13.51 -3.68 36.16
C TYR A 363 14.01 -4.70 37.17
N VAL A 364 14.23 -5.95 36.74
CA VAL A 364 14.77 -6.98 37.61
C VAL A 364 16.13 -6.55 38.17
N THR A 365 17.02 -6.02 37.31
CA THR A 365 18.33 -5.58 37.76
C THR A 365 18.26 -4.37 38.68
N TRP A 366 17.36 -3.40 38.40
CA TRP A 366 17.18 -2.25 39.30
C TRP A 366 16.72 -2.69 40.68
N LEU A 367 15.66 -3.48 40.75
CA LEU A 367 15.04 -3.89 42.02
C LEU A 367 15.87 -4.88 42.82
N MET A 368 16.65 -5.75 42.17
CA MET A 368 17.40 -6.81 42.85
C MET A 368 18.86 -6.44 43.21
N TYR A 369 19.44 -5.46 42.51
CA TYR A 369 20.87 -5.13 42.64
C TYR A 369 21.09 -3.64 42.91
N ILE A 370 20.35 -2.73 42.26
CA ILE A 370 20.69 -1.31 42.25
C ILE A 370 19.99 -0.54 43.37
N ASP A 371 18.77 -0.95 43.75
CA ASP A 371 17.90 -0.21 44.68
C ASP A 371 18.61 0.15 46.01
N ASP A 372 19.33 -0.82 46.61
CA ASP A 372 20.08 -0.61 47.85
C ASP A 372 21.34 0.27 47.67
N ALA A 373 21.79 0.48 46.43
CA ALA A 373 23.00 1.24 46.13
C ALA A 373 22.72 2.72 45.82
N VAL A 374 21.46 3.10 45.66
CA VAL A 374 21.04 4.45 45.28
C VAL A 374 20.10 5.09 46.33
N PRO A 375 20.03 6.43 46.42
CA PRO A 375 19.06 7.08 47.30
C PRO A 375 17.61 6.72 46.89
N PHE A 376 16.72 6.58 47.86
CA PHE A 376 15.30 6.32 47.65
C PHE A 376 14.65 7.28 46.64
N THR A 377 15.06 8.56 46.65
CA THR A 377 14.59 9.57 45.68
C THR A 377 14.93 9.19 44.24
N ALA A 378 16.07 8.55 43.98
CA ALA A 378 16.46 8.11 42.65
C ALA A 378 15.56 6.96 42.16
N THR A 379 15.23 6.00 43.03
CA THR A 379 14.28 4.92 42.71
C THR A 379 12.90 5.47 42.43
N VAL A 380 12.41 6.44 43.22
CA VAL A 380 11.12 7.11 42.94
C VAL A 380 11.13 7.80 41.56
N CYS A 381 12.19 8.55 41.24
CA CYS A 381 12.32 9.20 39.94
C CYS A 381 12.41 8.19 38.77
N PHE A 382 13.13 7.09 38.99
CA PHE A 382 13.19 5.97 38.03
C PHE A 382 11.78 5.37 37.78
N LEU A 383 11.00 5.12 38.83
CA LEU A 383 9.65 4.57 38.72
C LEU A 383 8.68 5.54 38.04
N ILE A 384 8.74 6.85 38.34
CA ILE A 384 7.95 7.87 37.67
C ILE A 384 8.30 7.94 36.19
N SER A 385 9.59 7.98 35.85
CA SER A 385 10.08 7.97 34.46
C SER A 385 9.62 6.73 33.72
N SER A 386 9.63 5.58 34.41
CA SER A 386 9.14 4.31 33.90
C SER A 386 7.64 4.34 33.61
N LEU A 387 6.83 4.89 34.51
CA LEU A 387 5.38 5.03 34.29
C LEU A 387 5.08 5.86 33.04
N VAL A 388 5.74 7.01 32.88
CA VAL A 388 5.59 7.86 31.70
C VAL A 388 6.03 7.11 30.43
N LEU A 389 7.16 6.37 30.48
CA LEU A 389 7.62 5.53 29.40
C LEU A 389 6.52 4.55 28.94
N TRP A 390 5.93 3.81 29.90
CA TRP A 390 4.90 2.82 29.60
C TRP A 390 3.63 3.44 29.03
N VAL A 391 3.19 4.59 29.53
CA VAL A 391 2.05 5.32 28.96
C VAL A 391 2.34 5.69 27.51
N CYS A 392 3.49 6.30 27.23
CA CYS A 392 3.89 6.70 25.88
C CYS A 392 4.04 5.49 24.96
N PHE A 393 4.66 4.41 25.44
CA PHE A 393 4.83 3.16 24.70
C PHE A 393 3.48 2.51 24.36
N LEU A 394 2.59 2.34 25.32
CA LEU A 394 1.28 1.70 25.12
C LEU A 394 0.41 2.50 24.15
N LYS A 395 0.42 3.83 24.24
CA LYS A 395 -0.27 4.71 23.28
C LYS A 395 0.33 4.64 21.89
N SER A 396 1.65 4.46 21.75
CA SER A 396 2.31 4.26 20.46
C SER A 396 2.02 2.87 19.90
N TRP A 397 2.04 1.81 20.73
CA TRP A 397 1.85 0.42 20.34
C TRP A 397 0.40 0.09 19.98
N LYS A 398 -0.56 0.41 20.86
CA LYS A 398 -1.99 0.03 20.75
C LYS A 398 -2.88 1.18 20.29
N GLY A 399 -2.39 2.41 20.33
CA GLY A 399 -3.15 3.58 19.93
C GLY A 399 -3.44 3.60 18.43
N ASP A 400 -4.54 4.26 18.05
CA ASP A 400 -4.86 4.54 16.65
C ASP A 400 -3.83 5.54 16.08
N PRO A 401 -3.07 5.18 15.02
CA PRO A 401 -2.14 6.14 14.40
C PRO A 401 -2.83 7.22 13.55
N GLY A 402 -4.16 7.23 13.45
CA GLY A 402 -4.93 8.06 12.53
C GLY A 402 -5.30 7.31 11.26
N ILE A 403 -5.88 6.10 11.42
CA ILE A 403 -6.29 5.26 10.29
C ILE A 403 -7.50 5.90 9.61
N ILE A 404 -7.41 6.06 8.29
CA ILE A 404 -8.50 6.54 7.45
C ILE A 404 -9.46 5.37 7.20
N ARG A 405 -10.68 5.48 7.76
CA ARG A 405 -11.71 4.41 7.71
C ARG A 405 -13.00 4.94 7.06
N PRO A 406 -13.05 5.01 5.72
CA PRO A 406 -14.29 5.42 5.06
C PRO A 406 -15.35 4.33 5.18
N THR A 407 -16.61 4.72 5.25
CA THR A 407 -17.74 3.81 5.09
C THR A 407 -17.82 3.27 3.66
N ARG A 408 -18.60 2.20 3.43
CA ARG A 408 -18.82 1.67 2.08
C ARG A 408 -19.43 2.74 1.16
N GLU A 409 -20.39 3.49 1.67
CA GLU A 409 -21.06 4.58 0.95
C GLU A 409 -20.08 5.69 0.56
N GLN A 410 -19.20 6.12 1.48
CA GLN A 410 -18.18 7.12 1.19
C GLN A 410 -17.20 6.67 0.12
N ARG A 411 -16.81 5.39 0.12
CA ARG A 411 -15.97 4.81 -0.94
C ARG A 411 -16.68 4.87 -2.30
N PHE A 412 -17.93 4.44 -2.37
CA PHE A 412 -18.70 4.43 -3.60
C PHE A 412 -18.95 5.85 -4.11
N LYS A 413 -19.33 6.77 -3.22
CA LYS A 413 -19.47 8.19 -3.57
C LYS A 413 -18.18 8.75 -4.18
N THR A 414 -17.03 8.48 -3.54
CA THR A 414 -15.71 8.92 -4.04
C THR A 414 -15.41 8.33 -5.42
N ILE A 415 -15.67 7.04 -5.65
CA ILE A 415 -15.46 6.39 -6.95
C ILE A 415 -16.33 7.03 -8.02
N ILE A 416 -17.60 7.25 -7.73
CA ILE A 416 -18.55 7.88 -8.68
C ILE A 416 -18.09 9.29 -9.02
N GLU A 417 -17.80 10.13 -8.01
CA GLU A 417 -17.35 11.51 -8.22
C GLU A 417 -16.07 11.60 -9.06
N LEU A 418 -15.08 10.74 -8.79
CA LEU A 418 -13.84 10.73 -9.56
C LEU A 418 -14.06 10.22 -11.00
N SER A 419 -14.94 9.25 -11.20
CA SER A 419 -15.29 8.73 -12.53
C SER A 419 -16.02 9.77 -13.36
N GLU A 420 -16.98 10.47 -12.77
CA GLU A 420 -17.78 11.54 -13.42
C GLU A 420 -16.93 12.77 -13.76
N ARG A 421 -15.80 12.97 -13.07
CA ARG A 421 -14.76 13.94 -13.44
C ARG A 421 -13.80 13.44 -14.53
N GLY A 422 -14.14 12.40 -15.26
CA GLY A 422 -13.31 11.84 -16.32
C GLY A 422 -12.11 11.03 -15.82
N GLY A 423 -12.14 10.57 -14.56
CA GLY A 423 -11.06 9.78 -13.95
C GLY A 423 -9.93 10.61 -13.36
N ILE A 424 -10.01 11.94 -13.43
CA ILE A 424 -9.04 12.84 -12.79
C ILE A 424 -9.09 12.62 -11.26
N GLY A 425 -7.95 12.28 -10.65
CA GLY A 425 -7.85 12.01 -9.22
C GLY A 425 -7.76 10.53 -8.83
N PHE A 426 -7.84 9.58 -9.78
CA PHE A 426 -7.47 8.18 -9.56
C PHE A 426 -5.95 7.96 -9.51
N GLU A 427 -5.16 9.02 -9.71
CA GLU A 427 -3.70 8.95 -9.64
C GLU A 427 -3.23 8.39 -8.28
N PRO A 428 -2.15 7.58 -8.24
CA PRO A 428 -1.62 7.02 -6.99
C PRO A 428 -1.23 8.06 -5.94
N ALA A 429 -0.97 9.30 -6.35
CA ALA A 429 -0.70 10.41 -5.44
C ALA A 429 -1.95 10.85 -4.66
N SER A 430 -3.12 10.84 -5.31
CA SER A 430 -4.38 11.38 -4.80
C SER A 430 -5.37 10.30 -4.34
N PHE A 431 -5.24 9.07 -4.85
CA PHE A 431 -6.15 7.96 -4.55
C PHE A 431 -5.40 6.71 -4.11
N CYS A 432 -5.98 5.95 -3.23
CA CYS A 432 -5.47 4.65 -2.79
C CYS A 432 -6.38 3.52 -3.29
N SER A 433 -5.93 2.78 -4.30
CA SER A 433 -6.66 1.63 -4.86
C SER A 433 -6.86 0.50 -3.84
N GLY A 434 -5.94 0.32 -2.88
CA GLY A 434 -6.05 -0.72 -1.86
C GLY A 434 -7.09 -0.41 -0.77
N CYS A 435 -7.29 0.87 -0.43
CA CYS A 435 -8.27 1.29 0.58
C CYS A 435 -9.52 1.91 -0.04
N LEU A 436 -9.51 2.20 -1.34
CA LEU A 436 -10.55 2.88 -2.10
C LEU A 436 -10.92 4.24 -1.49
N VAL A 437 -9.89 5.03 -1.19
CA VAL A 437 -10.03 6.34 -0.56
C VAL A 437 -9.24 7.39 -1.30
N ARG A 438 -9.79 8.59 -1.40
CA ARG A 438 -9.03 9.79 -1.72
C ARG A 438 -8.01 9.99 -0.61
N ARG A 439 -6.76 10.28 -0.96
CA ARG A 439 -5.67 10.47 0.02
C ARG A 439 -5.65 11.90 0.52
N PRO A 440 -5.90 12.14 1.82
CA PRO A 440 -5.57 13.44 2.41
C PRO A 440 -4.08 13.75 2.27
N ILE A 441 -3.74 15.02 2.18
CA ILE A 441 -2.34 15.46 2.20
C ILE A 441 -1.65 14.91 3.45
N ARG A 442 -0.37 14.58 3.32
CA ARG A 442 0.45 13.97 4.37
C ARG A 442 0.03 12.53 4.73
N SER A 443 -0.96 11.94 4.03
CA SER A 443 -1.34 10.54 4.26
C SER A 443 -0.55 9.58 3.37
N LYS A 444 -0.42 8.32 3.82
CA LYS A 444 0.20 7.23 3.06
C LYS A 444 -0.44 5.89 3.38
N HIS A 445 -0.50 5.02 2.37
CA HIS A 445 -0.83 3.61 2.57
C HIS A 445 0.39 2.87 3.12
N CYS A 446 0.21 2.19 4.26
CA CYS A 446 1.23 1.31 4.84
C CYS A 446 1.06 -0.11 4.29
N SER A 447 2.03 -0.62 3.55
CA SER A 447 1.98 -1.99 2.99
C SER A 447 2.03 -3.10 4.05
N VAL A 448 2.63 -2.83 5.22
CA VAL A 448 2.68 -3.79 6.34
C VAL A 448 1.32 -3.91 7.04
N CYS A 449 0.65 -2.77 7.28
CA CYS A 449 -0.64 -2.74 7.98
C CYS A 449 -1.84 -2.81 7.02
N ASP A 450 -1.62 -2.73 5.70
CA ASP A 450 -2.61 -2.71 4.62
C ASP A 450 -3.72 -1.67 4.84
N ARG A 451 -3.33 -0.43 5.23
CA ARG A 451 -4.26 0.67 5.52
C ARG A 451 -3.63 2.04 5.31
N CYS A 452 -4.46 3.04 4.99
CA CYS A 452 -4.03 4.42 4.91
C CYS A 452 -4.02 5.08 6.29
N VAL A 453 -2.95 5.85 6.57
CA VAL A 453 -2.76 6.59 7.83
C VAL A 453 -2.54 8.06 7.52
N ALA A 454 -3.28 8.93 8.21
CA ALA A 454 -3.15 10.39 8.09
C ALA A 454 -1.85 10.87 8.75
N ARG A 455 -1.22 11.88 8.17
CA ARG A 455 0.08 12.45 8.62
C ARG A 455 1.07 11.33 8.95
N PHE A 456 1.20 10.38 8.00
CA PHE A 456 2.03 9.19 8.16
C PHE A 456 3.49 9.55 8.36
N ASP A 457 4.10 9.01 9.41
CA ASP A 457 5.55 9.13 9.65
C ASP A 457 6.27 7.89 9.15
N HIS A 458 6.06 6.74 9.78
CA HIS A 458 6.61 5.45 9.36
C HIS A 458 5.84 4.29 10.01
N HIS A 459 6.06 3.06 9.53
CA HIS A 459 5.74 1.85 10.28
C HIS A 459 6.92 1.50 11.17
N CYS A 460 6.70 1.42 12.48
CA CYS A 460 7.75 1.16 13.44
C CYS A 460 7.70 -0.28 13.96
N PRO A 461 8.66 -1.14 13.61
CA PRO A 461 8.68 -2.53 14.09
C PRO A 461 8.93 -2.64 15.61
N TRP A 462 9.59 -1.64 16.23
CA TRP A 462 9.85 -1.61 17.66
C TRP A 462 8.62 -1.38 18.53
N VAL A 463 7.59 -0.75 17.96
CA VAL A 463 6.27 -0.61 18.60
C VAL A 463 5.20 -1.45 17.91
N GLY A 464 5.53 -2.17 16.83
CA GLY A 464 4.59 -3.02 16.10
C GLY A 464 3.37 -2.28 15.55
N ASN A 465 3.49 -0.99 15.21
CA ASN A 465 2.40 -0.13 14.75
C ASN A 465 2.91 0.95 13.79
N CYS A 466 2.00 1.56 13.04
CA CYS A 466 2.30 2.80 12.32
C CYS A 466 2.38 3.98 13.29
N ILE A 467 3.26 4.93 12.96
CA ILE A 467 3.33 6.24 13.60
C ILE A 467 2.72 7.27 12.63
N GLY A 468 1.75 8.03 13.13
CA GLY A 468 1.00 8.99 12.35
C GLY A 468 0.27 10.02 13.21
N LEU A 469 -0.77 10.65 12.67
CA LEU A 469 -1.43 11.82 13.24
C LEU A 469 -1.70 11.74 14.75
N LYS A 470 -2.29 10.63 15.22
CA LYS A 470 -2.82 10.53 16.59
C LYS A 470 -1.85 9.96 17.63
N ASN A 471 -0.75 9.34 17.22
CA ASN A 471 0.21 8.70 18.13
C ASN A 471 1.65 9.19 18.00
N HIS A 472 1.94 10.12 17.10
CA HIS A 472 3.30 10.61 16.87
C HIS A 472 3.88 11.34 18.10
N SER A 473 3.09 12.14 18.80
CA SER A 473 3.52 12.82 20.04
C SER A 473 3.87 11.83 21.15
N TYR A 474 3.08 10.76 21.31
CA TYR A 474 3.39 9.68 22.25
C TYR A 474 4.66 8.92 21.85
N PHE A 475 4.88 8.69 20.56
CA PHE A 475 6.12 8.08 20.07
C PHE A 475 7.34 8.95 20.37
N MET A 476 7.24 10.26 20.21
CA MET A 476 8.31 11.18 20.61
C MET A 476 8.57 11.12 22.11
N GLY A 477 7.52 11.15 22.93
CA GLY A 477 7.61 10.97 24.38
C GLY A 477 8.26 9.63 24.75
N PHE A 478 7.90 8.55 24.05
CA PHE A 478 8.52 7.24 24.22
C PHE A 478 10.03 7.26 23.96
N LEU A 479 10.52 7.91 22.89
CA LEU A 479 11.94 8.01 22.58
C LEU A 479 12.71 8.79 23.65
N TRP A 480 12.19 9.94 24.08
CA TRP A 480 12.81 10.73 25.15
C TRP A 480 12.87 9.98 26.47
N MET A 481 11.75 9.33 26.85
CA MET A 481 11.72 8.55 28.09
C MET A 481 12.59 7.29 28.02
N LEU A 482 12.72 6.67 26.83
CA LEU A 482 13.62 5.55 26.62
C LEU A 482 15.09 5.96 26.85
N LEU A 483 15.48 7.13 26.35
CA LEU A 483 16.80 7.71 26.58
C LEU A 483 17.04 7.97 28.07
N ILE A 484 16.08 8.58 28.75
CA ILE A 484 16.13 8.83 30.20
C ILE A 484 16.29 7.52 30.97
N MET A 485 15.58 6.45 30.59
CA MET A 485 15.70 5.14 31.24
C MET A 485 17.10 4.50 31.04
N CYS A 486 17.73 4.72 29.88
CA CYS A 486 19.12 4.31 29.67
C CYS A 486 20.08 5.09 30.60
N VAL A 487 19.86 6.39 30.76
CA VAL A 487 20.67 7.22 31.69
C VAL A 487 20.47 6.75 33.12
N TRP A 488 19.24 6.46 33.58
CA TRP A 488 18.97 5.89 34.90
C TRP A 488 19.75 4.59 35.12
N MET A 489 19.74 3.67 34.14
CA MET A 489 20.45 2.40 34.25
C MET A 489 21.96 2.57 34.37
N LEU A 490 22.54 3.51 33.61
CA LEU A 490 23.98 3.82 33.71
C LEU A 490 24.33 4.49 35.05
N TYR A 491 23.52 5.43 35.51
CA TYR A 491 23.69 6.07 36.81
C TYR A 491 23.59 5.06 37.96
N GLY A 492 22.52 4.26 38.00
CA GLY A 492 22.28 3.29 39.06
C GLY A 492 23.38 2.22 39.09
N GLY A 493 23.76 1.66 37.92
CA GLY A 493 24.83 0.68 37.84
C GLY A 493 26.17 1.25 38.23
N SER A 494 26.49 2.51 37.88
CA SER A 494 27.74 3.17 38.33
C SER A 494 27.73 3.31 39.85
N LYS A 495 26.63 3.73 40.47
CA LYS A 495 26.48 3.81 41.92
C LYS A 495 26.62 2.44 42.60
N TYR A 496 26.04 1.39 41.99
CA TYR A 496 26.20 0.02 42.46
C TYR A 496 27.66 -0.41 42.52
N TYR A 497 28.42 -0.17 41.45
CA TYR A 497 29.86 -0.55 41.43
C TYR A 497 30.69 0.26 42.39
N VAL A 498 30.45 1.55 42.58
CA VAL A 498 31.15 2.38 43.57
C VAL A 498 30.83 1.92 44.99
N ASN A 499 29.55 1.74 45.32
CA ASN A 499 29.10 1.53 46.70
C ASN A 499 29.23 0.08 47.15
N GLN A 500 29.00 -0.90 46.29
CA GLN A 500 29.00 -2.32 46.62
C GLN A 500 30.28 -3.03 46.24
N CYS A 501 30.96 -2.59 45.18
CA CYS A 501 32.17 -3.23 44.65
C CYS A 501 33.45 -2.42 44.86
N ASN A 502 33.35 -1.23 45.42
CA ASN A 502 34.50 -0.30 45.63
C ASN A 502 35.31 -0.04 44.34
N VAL A 503 34.63 -0.03 43.17
CA VAL A 503 35.27 0.23 41.88
C VAL A 503 35.63 1.70 41.76
N GLN A 504 36.87 2.02 41.48
CA GLN A 504 37.32 3.36 41.11
C GLN A 504 37.39 3.45 39.59
N PHE A 505 36.89 4.54 39.03
CA PHE A 505 36.79 4.76 37.57
C PHE A 505 37.96 5.60 37.03
N ASP A 506 39.09 5.65 37.74
CA ASP A 506 40.26 6.45 37.39
C ASP A 506 41.04 5.82 36.22
N ASP A 507 41.00 4.49 36.09
CA ASP A 507 41.59 3.72 34.99
C ASP A 507 40.51 2.86 34.30
N PHE A 508 40.35 3.05 32.98
CA PHE A 508 39.31 2.35 32.19
C PHE A 508 39.48 0.83 32.20
N LEU A 509 40.72 0.34 31.99
CA LEU A 509 40.98 -1.11 31.94
C LEU A 509 40.85 -1.76 33.32
N GLY A 510 41.33 -1.08 34.36
CA GLY A 510 41.18 -1.51 35.75
C GLY A 510 39.70 -1.57 36.16
N ALA A 511 38.93 -0.53 35.84
CA ALA A 511 37.51 -0.47 36.10
C ALA A 511 36.75 -1.59 35.38
N MET A 512 37.00 -1.85 34.09
CA MET A 512 36.40 -2.94 33.34
C MET A 512 36.70 -4.32 33.93
N ARG A 513 37.93 -4.54 34.40
CA ARG A 513 38.32 -5.78 35.09
C ARG A 513 37.62 -5.92 36.43
N ALA A 514 37.52 -4.85 37.20
CA ALA A 514 36.84 -4.82 38.49
C ALA A 514 35.32 -5.07 38.34
N ILE A 515 34.69 -4.46 37.33
CA ILE A 515 33.27 -4.72 36.95
C ILE A 515 33.06 -6.20 36.65
N GLY A 516 33.92 -6.80 35.82
CA GLY A 516 33.80 -8.22 35.45
C GLY A 516 34.03 -9.19 36.60
N ASN A 517 34.84 -8.80 37.59
CA ASN A 517 35.13 -9.63 38.75
C ASN A 517 34.13 -9.48 39.90
N CYS A 518 33.42 -8.35 40.01
CA CYS A 518 32.45 -8.12 41.07
C CYS A 518 31.07 -8.69 40.68
N ASP A 519 30.44 -8.08 39.67
CA ASP A 519 29.14 -8.53 39.19
C ASP A 519 28.99 -8.31 37.69
N ALA A 520 29.23 -9.37 36.93
CA ALA A 520 29.16 -9.31 35.48
C ALA A 520 27.72 -9.16 34.94
N TRP A 521 26.68 -9.51 35.71
CA TRP A 521 25.30 -9.35 35.31
C TRP A 521 24.89 -7.87 35.19
N VAL A 522 25.19 -7.08 36.25
CA VAL A 522 24.93 -5.62 36.22
C VAL A 522 25.68 -4.98 35.06
N GLY A 523 26.97 -5.40 34.84
CA GLY A 523 27.78 -4.94 33.70
C GLY A 523 27.19 -5.29 32.35
N TRP A 524 26.60 -6.50 32.19
CA TRP A 524 25.89 -6.93 30.99
C TRP A 524 24.69 -6.03 30.71
N VAL A 525 23.85 -5.75 31.71
CA VAL A 525 22.67 -4.91 31.57
C VAL A 525 23.05 -3.44 31.29
N MET A 526 24.09 -2.92 31.93
CA MET A 526 24.66 -1.58 31.62
C MET A 526 25.19 -1.50 30.19
N GLY A 527 25.90 -2.52 29.73
CA GLY A 527 26.42 -2.60 28.36
C GLY A 527 25.29 -2.57 27.34
N ASN A 528 24.18 -3.28 27.62
CA ASN A 528 22.96 -3.22 26.79
C ASN A 528 22.31 -1.83 26.84
N ALA A 529 22.25 -1.17 27.99
CA ALA A 529 21.75 0.20 28.11
C ALA A 529 22.57 1.18 27.27
N LEU A 530 23.91 1.06 27.30
CA LEU A 530 24.83 1.88 26.51
C LEU A 530 24.65 1.64 25.01
N LEU A 531 24.53 0.38 24.60
CA LEU A 531 24.26 0.00 23.20
C LEU A 531 22.93 0.58 22.71
N HIS A 532 21.86 0.46 23.50
CA HIS A 532 20.56 1.04 23.15
C HIS A 532 20.61 2.57 23.12
N MET A 533 21.29 3.19 24.06
CA MET A 533 21.46 4.64 24.12
C MET A 533 22.13 5.20 22.87
N SER A 534 23.15 4.51 22.31
CA SER A 534 23.91 4.98 21.15
C SER A 534 23.04 5.24 19.91
N TRP A 535 22.10 4.35 19.58
CA TRP A 535 21.21 4.53 18.43
C TRP A 535 19.94 5.30 18.79
N VAL A 536 19.43 5.18 20.02
CA VAL A 536 18.23 5.92 20.47
C VAL A 536 18.50 7.43 20.50
N ILE A 537 19.69 7.87 20.93
CA ILE A 537 20.03 9.30 20.95
C ILE A 537 20.02 9.90 19.54
N LEU A 538 20.61 9.20 18.57
CA LEU A 538 20.62 9.63 17.17
C LEU A 538 19.19 9.71 16.61
N LEU A 539 18.36 8.68 16.87
CA LEU A 539 16.98 8.64 16.44
C LEU A 539 16.17 9.78 17.07
N THR A 540 16.35 10.02 18.37
CA THR A 540 15.64 11.07 19.11
C THR A 540 16.02 12.46 18.59
N ILE A 541 17.30 12.71 18.34
CA ILE A 541 17.78 13.97 17.77
C ILE A 541 17.20 14.15 16.36
N CYS A 542 17.30 13.15 15.50
CA CYS A 542 16.78 13.21 14.14
C CYS A 542 15.28 13.46 14.10
N GLN A 543 14.50 12.76 14.91
CA GLN A 543 13.03 12.94 14.98
C GLN A 543 12.66 14.32 15.53
N THR A 544 13.33 14.76 16.59
CA THR A 544 13.09 16.09 17.19
C THR A 544 13.42 17.20 16.18
N TYR A 545 14.55 17.09 15.48
CA TYR A 545 14.92 18.06 14.43
C TYR A 545 13.90 18.10 13.28
N GLN A 546 13.43 16.93 12.81
CA GLN A 546 12.43 16.85 11.73
C GLN A 546 11.12 17.53 12.12
N VAL A 547 10.64 17.26 13.34
CA VAL A 547 9.36 17.81 13.82
C VAL A 547 9.48 19.30 14.11
N ILE A 548 10.50 19.71 14.87
CA ILE A 548 10.63 21.08 15.37
C ILE A 548 11.19 22.01 14.29
N CYS A 549 12.35 21.69 13.71
CA CYS A 549 13.01 22.59 12.79
C CYS A 549 12.44 22.52 11.36
N LEU A 550 12.09 21.33 10.88
CA LEU A 550 11.63 21.16 9.50
C LEU A 550 10.10 21.16 9.35
N GLY A 551 9.33 20.87 10.40
CA GLY A 551 7.88 20.69 10.32
C GLY A 551 7.46 19.54 9.39
N MET A 552 8.31 18.50 9.28
CA MET A 552 8.16 17.34 8.39
C MET A 552 8.00 16.05 9.18
N THR A 553 7.38 15.06 8.55
CA THR A 553 7.45 13.65 8.98
C THR A 553 8.65 12.95 8.31
N THR A 554 9.06 11.79 8.84
CA THR A 554 10.11 10.95 8.25
C THR A 554 9.79 10.58 6.80
N ASN A 555 8.54 10.18 6.55
CA ASN A 555 8.09 9.86 5.20
C ASN A 555 8.20 11.05 4.24
N GLU A 556 7.83 12.24 4.68
CA GLU A 556 7.92 13.46 3.87
C GLU A 556 9.37 13.82 3.56
N ARG A 557 10.25 13.75 4.56
CA ARG A 557 11.68 14.00 4.36
C ARG A 557 12.30 13.06 3.35
N MET A 558 12.01 11.75 3.45
CA MET A 558 12.55 10.73 2.55
C MET A 558 11.99 10.82 1.13
N ASN A 559 10.75 11.29 0.97
CA ASN A 559 10.04 11.31 -0.31
C ASN A 559 9.76 12.74 -0.82
N ARG A 560 10.42 13.78 -0.28
CA ARG A 560 10.17 15.19 -0.64
C ARG A 560 10.22 15.46 -2.14
N GLY A 561 11.11 14.79 -2.86
CA GLY A 561 11.22 14.92 -4.31
C GLY A 561 10.06 14.30 -5.12
N ARG A 562 9.16 13.53 -4.48
CA ARG A 562 7.98 12.92 -5.14
C ARG A 562 6.69 13.69 -4.89
N TYR A 563 6.65 14.57 -3.89
CA TYR A 563 5.44 15.30 -3.50
C TYR A 563 5.42 16.68 -4.17
N ARG A 564 4.41 16.96 -5.00
CA ARG A 564 4.24 18.22 -5.74
C ARG A 564 4.32 19.45 -4.83
N HIS A 565 3.68 19.40 -3.66
CA HIS A 565 3.67 20.51 -2.70
C HIS A 565 5.05 20.79 -2.05
N PHE A 566 5.97 19.80 -2.00
CA PHE A 566 7.36 20.05 -1.63
C PHE A 566 8.19 20.56 -2.80
N GLN A 567 7.97 20.03 -4.00
CA GLN A 567 8.65 20.50 -5.22
C GLN A 567 8.37 21.97 -5.48
N ALA A 568 7.11 22.41 -5.36
CA ALA A 568 6.69 23.81 -5.49
C ALA A 568 7.35 24.77 -4.49
N LYS A 569 7.91 24.25 -3.39
CA LYS A 569 8.64 25.02 -2.35
C LYS A 569 10.15 24.70 -2.34
N GLY A 570 10.71 24.25 -3.47
CA GLY A 570 12.14 23.92 -3.57
C GLY A 570 12.60 22.83 -2.60
N GLY A 571 11.71 21.90 -2.22
CA GLY A 571 11.99 20.80 -1.27
C GLY A 571 11.85 21.18 0.20
N HIS A 572 11.49 22.43 0.52
CA HIS A 572 11.17 22.86 1.88
C HIS A 572 9.75 22.50 2.27
N SER A 573 9.49 22.36 3.58
CA SER A 573 8.16 22.04 4.07
C SER A 573 7.20 23.22 3.87
N PRO A 574 6.07 23.01 3.18
CA PRO A 574 5.02 24.03 3.13
C PRO A 574 4.26 24.17 4.46
N PHE A 575 4.49 23.26 5.40
CA PHE A 575 3.77 23.16 6.68
C PHE A 575 4.54 23.76 7.85
N THR A 576 5.81 24.16 7.67
CA THR A 576 6.60 24.77 8.75
C THR A 576 6.14 26.19 9.04
N ARG A 577 6.07 26.52 10.32
CA ARG A 577 5.72 27.84 10.85
C ARG A 577 6.82 28.40 11.77
N GLY A 578 8.01 27.78 11.73
CA GLY A 578 9.11 28.05 12.63
C GLY A 578 9.15 27.11 13.85
N PRO A 579 10.31 26.96 14.51
CA PRO A 579 10.53 25.89 15.48
C PRO A 579 9.55 25.89 16.67
N ILE A 580 9.30 27.04 17.25
CA ILE A 580 8.39 27.15 18.42
C ILE A 580 6.97 26.78 18.02
N GLN A 581 6.48 27.34 16.92
CA GLN A 581 5.13 27.07 16.45
C GLN A 581 4.95 25.62 16.00
N ASN A 582 5.96 25.03 15.34
CA ASN A 582 5.95 23.63 14.95
C ASN A 582 5.84 22.70 16.18
N LEU A 583 6.53 23.04 17.28
CA LEU A 583 6.43 22.28 18.54
C LEU A 583 5.04 22.41 19.16
N VAL A 584 4.49 23.61 19.21
CA VAL A 584 3.13 23.88 19.73
C VAL A 584 2.07 23.16 18.91
N ASP A 585 2.17 23.24 17.58
CA ASP A 585 1.27 22.54 16.65
C ASP A 585 1.41 21.00 16.74
N PHE A 586 2.61 20.51 17.07
CA PHE A 586 2.87 19.08 17.21
C PHE A 586 2.31 18.52 18.53
N LEU A 587 2.48 19.24 19.62
CA LEU A 587 1.99 18.85 20.95
C LEU A 587 0.50 19.20 21.17
N GLU A 588 -0.10 19.98 20.27
CA GLU A 588 -1.48 20.48 20.34
C GLU A 588 -1.79 21.21 21.67
N CYS A 589 -0.77 21.79 22.31
CA CYS A 589 -0.90 22.52 23.56
C CYS A 589 -0.51 23.99 23.37
N SER A 590 -1.25 24.90 24.03
CA SER A 590 -0.88 26.32 24.04
C SER A 590 0.32 26.55 24.98
N CYS A 591 1.31 27.33 24.51
CA CYS A 591 2.45 27.71 25.32
C CYS A 591 2.13 29.00 26.06
N PHE A 592 1.85 28.91 27.38
CA PHE A 592 1.54 30.04 28.27
C PHE A 592 0.47 31.04 27.74
N GLY A 593 -0.44 30.59 26.87
CA GLY A 593 -1.43 31.46 26.22
C GLY A 593 -0.87 32.36 25.10
N LEU A 594 0.45 32.44 24.92
CA LEU A 594 1.10 33.31 23.95
C LEU A 594 1.10 32.73 22.55
N VAL A 595 1.19 31.40 22.42
CA VAL A 595 1.23 30.69 21.16
C VAL A 595 0.14 29.63 21.11
N GLN A 596 -0.75 29.75 20.12
CA GLN A 596 -1.88 28.83 19.93
C GLN A 596 -1.57 27.78 18.85
N PRO A 597 -1.93 26.50 19.09
CA PRO A 597 -1.77 25.46 18.08
C PRO A 597 -2.74 25.68 16.91
N LYS A 598 -2.24 25.50 15.69
CA LYS A 598 -3.09 25.45 14.50
C LYS A 598 -3.68 24.04 14.37
N ARG A 599 -4.94 23.90 14.70
CA ARG A 599 -5.67 22.65 14.50
C ARG A 599 -6.04 22.50 13.03
N VAL A 600 -5.44 21.54 12.36
CA VAL A 600 -5.73 21.18 10.96
C VAL A 600 -6.30 19.77 10.95
N ASP A 601 -7.45 19.60 10.33
CA ASP A 601 -8.03 18.27 10.11
C ASP A 601 -7.30 17.53 9.00
N TRP A 602 -6.14 16.94 9.35
CA TRP A 602 -5.34 16.13 8.42
C TRP A 602 -6.03 14.85 7.94
N MET A 603 -7.17 14.47 8.51
CA MET A 603 -7.97 13.34 8.03
C MET A 603 -8.77 13.69 6.78
N ASN A 604 -9.16 14.97 6.63
CA ASN A 604 -10.01 15.47 5.56
C ASN A 604 -9.38 16.64 4.78
N TYR A 605 -8.08 16.88 4.95
CA TYR A 605 -7.39 17.97 4.25
C TYR A 605 -6.85 17.51 2.88
N TYR A 606 -7.42 18.02 1.81
CA TYR A 606 -7.10 17.72 0.42
C TYR A 606 -6.65 18.98 -0.30
N ASP A 607 -5.45 19.00 -0.90
CA ASP A 607 -4.82 20.20 -1.51
C ASP A 607 -5.45 20.61 -2.87
N TYR A 608 -6.27 19.75 -3.44
CA TYR A 608 -6.84 19.97 -4.77
C TYR A 608 -7.95 21.01 -4.81
N ASP A 609 -8.43 21.47 -3.66
CA ASP A 609 -9.66 22.25 -3.61
C ASP A 609 -9.43 23.77 -3.74
N ALA A 610 -8.20 24.27 -3.55
CA ALA A 610 -7.96 25.72 -3.57
C ALA A 610 -7.89 26.35 -4.97
N GLN A 611 -7.50 25.59 -6.01
CA GLN A 611 -7.43 26.10 -7.39
C GLN A 611 -8.50 25.51 -8.30
N THR A 612 -8.95 24.28 -8.04
CA THR A 612 -9.91 23.58 -8.90
C THR A 612 -11.36 23.91 -8.52
N HIS A 613 -11.66 24.27 -7.26
CA HIS A 613 -13.01 24.73 -6.89
C HIS A 613 -13.36 26.10 -7.51
N GLN A 614 -12.38 26.98 -7.72
CA GLN A 614 -12.65 28.26 -8.39
C GLN A 614 -12.88 28.12 -9.90
N THR A 615 -12.38 27.05 -10.52
CA THR A 615 -12.56 26.79 -11.96
C THR A 615 -13.76 25.85 -12.22
N ILE A 616 -14.06 24.93 -11.32
CA ILE A 616 -15.13 23.92 -11.50
C ILE A 616 -16.50 24.45 -11.04
N GLU A 617 -16.56 25.43 -10.11
CA GLU A 617 -17.84 26.12 -9.79
C GLU A 617 -18.32 27.05 -10.91
N LYS A 618 -17.46 27.36 -11.89
CA LYS A 618 -17.80 28.25 -13.01
C LYS A 618 -18.13 27.54 -14.32
N GLU A 619 -17.88 26.24 -14.43
CA GLU A 619 -18.26 25.47 -15.61
C GLU A 619 -19.14 24.26 -15.20
N PRO A 620 -20.32 24.11 -15.83
CA PRO A 620 -21.09 22.91 -15.61
C PRO A 620 -20.29 21.67 -16.03
N LEU A 621 -20.44 20.57 -15.30
CA LEU A 621 -19.73 19.27 -15.39
C LEU A 621 -19.63 18.64 -16.80
N LEU A 622 -20.05 19.36 -17.83
CA LEU A 622 -20.17 18.93 -19.23
C LEU A 622 -19.19 19.64 -20.20
N SER A 623 -18.29 20.52 -19.73
CA SER A 623 -17.42 21.33 -20.62
C SER A 623 -15.92 21.32 -20.22
N VAL A 624 -15.34 20.16 -19.88
CA VAL A 624 -13.88 20.07 -19.77
C VAL A 624 -13.31 19.53 -21.07
N ASP A 625 -12.97 20.43 -21.98
CA ASP A 625 -12.12 20.13 -23.12
C ASP A 625 -10.73 19.75 -22.59
N CYS A 626 -10.35 18.48 -22.73
CA CYS A 626 -8.94 18.09 -22.65
C CYS A 626 -8.28 18.46 -23.98
N PRO A 627 -7.13 19.14 -23.99
CA PRO A 627 -6.37 19.34 -25.24
C PRO A 627 -6.02 17.95 -25.81
N ASP A 628 -6.48 17.69 -27.00
CA ASP A 628 -6.07 16.53 -27.79
C ASP A 628 -4.56 16.63 -28.05
N GLY A 629 -3.80 15.69 -27.57
CA GLY A 629 -2.41 15.56 -27.94
C GLY A 629 -1.45 15.15 -26.85
N MET A 630 -1.71 14.02 -26.20
CA MET A 630 -0.65 13.15 -25.67
C MET A 630 -1.24 11.74 -25.51
N ALA A 631 -1.21 10.99 -26.60
CA ALA A 631 -1.28 9.54 -26.54
C ALA A 631 0.03 9.03 -25.95
N GLY A 632 0.17 9.19 -24.64
CA GLY A 632 1.20 8.56 -23.83
C GLY A 632 0.54 7.40 -23.11
N GLU A 633 0.99 6.19 -23.42
CA GLU A 633 0.68 4.98 -22.68
C GLU A 633 0.95 5.17 -21.18
N HIS A 634 -0.05 5.57 -20.42
CA HIS A 634 0.01 5.50 -18.97
C HIS A 634 -0.80 4.29 -18.51
N GLN A 635 -0.09 3.18 -18.35
CA GLN A 635 -0.53 2.04 -17.57
C GLN A 635 -0.81 2.51 -16.14
N TYR A 636 -2.07 2.49 -15.74
CA TYR A 636 -2.49 2.72 -14.36
C TYR A 636 -2.24 1.46 -13.54
N VAL A 637 -1.37 1.56 -12.53
CA VAL A 637 -1.12 0.54 -11.50
C VAL A 637 -2.09 0.71 -10.34
#